data_1d8beb1f0b0d2839687733e40f2d23a8
#
_entry.id   1d8beb1f0b0d2839687733e40f2d23a8
#
_cell.length_a   1.000
_cell.length_b   1.000
_cell.length_c   1.000
_cell.angle_alpha   90.00
_cell.angle_beta   90.00
_cell.angle_gamma   90.00
#
_symmetry.space_group_name_H-M   'P 1'
#
loop_
_entity.id
_entity.type
_entity.pdbx_description
1 polymer ?
#
loop_
_entity_poly.entity_id
_entity_poly.type
_entity_poly.pdbx_seq_one_letter_code
_entity_poly.pdbx_strand_id
1 'polypeptide(L)'
;MQYLHYPIAVLVLLAVITYLITFLSISKSIFRRPKYEIINSKQVPDYLKQLYQVEISELEKFGFKACCYVQVVQILQIYPLTQVEILLYNQSLKSYAKVGIRYPLEAVNLFDIEFYTFFRDGSLVLTMNGKADGVIDEMPKFTILDAYTAETLVQWQLHQDTIEKLNITEPIIGLSPDKFAVVLEKQSKNYLNYLYKAGKLRLVGEKQYSPTLQVAWRVTKKLVNGKHKVSQILNQRSNAAKTNPTMQVDIPVELEVEGFKRAESQNKRMVDGKFRAWMLFISFGLFVASYLHMFELHRLAIFVLVIMLHEAGHLIAMKLCGYRDTSMLFLPFLGAVATAREKDDTTLAQNVWVLLAGPLPGLILGILLAIIAGAKDERIWIKDTAWMLIGLNLINLLPIYPLDGGKIANLLVFSRFAYIDVLFKLFGLFVLGCLSISQPVLMIFVILTGFSIPQSFRAAKANFKLQPLLKQNNYSNQDNLINDIFIYLKQFKYNNLPVANKNFIVKDVIRRYREAQGKWITRISLIILYCGSLLGGFTGTLYAISPRAITLLSEIPHMFENPKQRRERFLSIQKREVEKATAALQKNPNDIDAYIKRARVLQTMQNKKGAVSDYNQIIRLEPNQTQHRFNRANLNSRLGNIQAEIQDYDYLLKLNHKPHLVYSQRAEAKTKLRDYKGAIADYNQVIKLNPKSSLNYINRGYIHIQLKDYKSALADANKAIQLEPQLHDSYILRSQAYTMLGNTKAASIDKQKAIALEQAWEETRED
;
A
#
# COMPACT_ATOMS: atom_id res chain seq x y z
N MET A 1 6.47 6.03 20.36
CA MET A 1 7.01 4.65 20.41
C MET A 1 5.99 3.54 20.10
N GLN A 2 4.70 3.72 20.34
CA GLN A 2 3.66 2.69 20.09
C GLN A 2 3.54 2.23 18.62
N TYR A 3 3.99 2.99 17.63
CA TYR A 3 3.83 2.68 16.20
C TYR A 3 5.09 2.15 15.51
N LEU A 4 6.25 2.12 16.20
CA LEU A 4 7.51 1.62 15.63
C LEU A 4 7.52 0.09 15.44
N HIS A 5 6.61 -0.61 16.10
CA HIS A 5 6.51 -2.06 16.01
C HIS A 5 5.98 -2.56 14.65
N TYR A 6 5.14 -1.78 13.95
CA TYR A 6 4.58 -2.18 12.67
C TYR A 6 5.61 -2.31 11.53
N PRO A 7 6.50 -1.33 11.29
CA PRO A 7 7.55 -1.48 10.27
C PRO A 7 8.49 -2.65 10.54
N ILE A 8 8.85 -2.89 11.81
CA ILE A 8 9.72 -4.00 12.21
C ILE A 8 9.00 -5.34 11.96
N ALA A 9 7.73 -5.47 12.36
CA ALA A 9 6.94 -6.67 12.11
C ALA A 9 6.82 -6.98 10.62
N VAL A 10 6.65 -5.98 9.77
CA VAL A 10 6.61 -6.15 8.31
C VAL A 10 7.96 -6.58 7.75
N LEU A 11 9.07 -5.99 8.19
CA LEU A 11 10.41 -6.41 7.76
C LEU A 11 10.71 -7.86 8.17
N VAL A 12 10.36 -8.25 9.39
CA VAL A 12 10.48 -9.63 9.88
C VAL A 12 9.61 -10.56 9.02
N LEU A 13 8.38 -10.16 8.74
CA LEU A 13 7.46 -10.95 7.92
C LEU A 13 7.97 -11.11 6.49
N LEU A 14 8.49 -10.05 5.86
CA LEU A 14 9.11 -10.13 4.53
C LEU A 14 10.32 -11.06 4.53
N ALA A 15 11.13 -11.05 5.58
CA ALA A 15 12.25 -11.98 5.74
C ALA A 15 11.76 -13.42 5.85
N VAL A 16 10.72 -13.68 6.65
CA VAL A 16 10.10 -15.01 6.80
C VAL A 16 9.49 -15.49 5.48
N ILE A 17 8.77 -14.63 4.78
CA ILE A 17 8.20 -14.93 3.45
C ILE A 17 9.32 -15.28 2.46
N THR A 18 10.39 -14.49 2.42
CA THR A 18 11.54 -14.74 1.53
C THR A 18 12.21 -16.08 1.86
N TYR A 19 12.38 -16.39 3.14
CA TYR A 19 12.90 -17.68 3.60
C TYR A 19 11.99 -18.83 3.18
N LEU A 20 10.69 -18.69 3.36
CA LEU A 20 9.69 -19.69 3.00
C LEU A 20 9.63 -19.93 1.48
N ILE A 21 9.67 -18.87 0.67
CA ILE A 21 9.73 -18.96 -0.80
C ILE A 21 11.00 -19.72 -1.22
N THR A 22 12.13 -19.41 -0.61
CA THR A 22 13.40 -20.11 -0.89
C THR A 22 13.31 -21.59 -0.53
N PHE A 23 12.79 -21.90 0.64
CA PHE A 23 12.57 -23.28 1.10
C PHE A 23 11.67 -24.06 0.14
N LEU A 24 10.54 -23.49 -0.24
CA LEU A 24 9.58 -24.14 -1.12
C LEU A 24 10.15 -24.31 -2.55
N SER A 25 10.94 -23.35 -3.02
CA SER A 25 11.65 -23.46 -4.29
C SER A 25 12.63 -24.63 -4.27
N ILE A 26 13.41 -24.78 -3.21
CA ILE A 26 14.36 -25.88 -3.05
C ILE A 26 13.63 -27.21 -2.89
N SER A 27 12.55 -27.27 -2.11
CA SER A 27 11.79 -28.51 -1.89
C SER A 27 11.19 -29.09 -3.17
N LYS A 28 11.02 -28.25 -4.19
CA LYS A 28 10.49 -28.61 -5.51
C LYS A 28 11.56 -28.68 -6.60
N SER A 29 12.82 -28.41 -6.26
CA SER A 29 13.90 -28.52 -7.24
C SER A 29 14.06 -29.98 -7.72
N ILE A 30 14.35 -30.12 -9.01
CA ILE A 30 14.55 -31.42 -9.64
C ILE A 30 16.01 -31.54 -9.98
N PHE A 31 16.66 -32.55 -9.40
CA PHE A 31 18.03 -32.92 -9.71
C PHE A 31 18.00 -33.93 -10.85
N ARG A 32 18.79 -33.66 -11.89
CA ARG A 32 19.02 -34.56 -13.01
C ARG A 32 20.51 -34.90 -13.06
N ARG A 33 20.87 -35.98 -13.73
CA ARG A 33 22.26 -36.28 -13.99
C ARG A 33 22.85 -35.27 -14.99
N PRO A 34 24.02 -34.67 -14.72
CA PRO A 34 24.66 -33.79 -15.68
C PRO A 34 25.07 -34.61 -16.92
N LYS A 35 25.12 -33.92 -18.04
CA LYS A 35 25.80 -34.38 -19.22
C LYS A 35 26.96 -33.43 -19.51
N TYR A 36 28.10 -33.97 -19.78
CA TYR A 36 29.31 -33.26 -20.15
C TYR A 36 29.71 -33.69 -21.55
N GLU A 37 29.68 -32.79 -22.50
CA GLU A 37 30.06 -33.05 -23.90
C GLU A 37 31.25 -32.17 -24.24
N ILE A 38 32.35 -32.80 -24.70
CA ILE A 38 33.50 -32.05 -25.22
C ILE A 38 33.11 -31.49 -26.57
N ILE A 39 33.29 -30.20 -26.75
CA ILE A 39 32.94 -29.48 -27.96
C ILE A 39 34.22 -28.96 -28.66
N ASN A 40 34.16 -28.91 -30.00
CA ASN A 40 35.23 -28.32 -30.75
C ASN A 40 35.33 -26.80 -30.53
N SER A 41 36.55 -26.30 -30.46
CA SER A 41 36.78 -24.84 -30.32
C SER A 41 36.10 -24.02 -31.42
N LYS A 42 35.86 -24.57 -32.62
CA LYS A 42 35.10 -23.89 -33.68
C LYS A 42 33.62 -23.67 -33.36
N GLN A 43 33.05 -24.46 -32.43
CA GLN A 43 31.65 -24.36 -32.00
C GLN A 43 31.47 -23.37 -30.86
N VAL A 44 32.56 -22.89 -30.27
CA VAL A 44 32.51 -21.90 -29.16
C VAL A 44 32.52 -20.51 -29.76
N PRO A 45 31.56 -19.63 -29.35
CA PRO A 45 31.53 -18.24 -29.79
C PRO A 45 32.84 -17.51 -29.45
N ASP A 46 33.30 -16.66 -30.37
CA ASP A 46 34.59 -15.96 -30.22
C ASP A 46 34.60 -15.02 -29.00
N TYR A 47 33.49 -14.40 -28.68
CA TYR A 47 33.38 -13.56 -27.46
C TYR A 47 33.64 -14.37 -26.18
N LEU A 48 33.22 -15.63 -26.11
CA LEU A 48 33.51 -16.51 -24.96
C LEU A 48 35.00 -16.92 -24.92
N LYS A 49 35.63 -17.23 -26.07
CA LYS A 49 37.05 -17.53 -26.12
C LYS A 49 37.88 -16.35 -25.60
N GLN A 50 37.58 -15.14 -26.08
CA GLN A 50 38.27 -13.94 -25.63
C GLN A 50 38.06 -13.68 -24.13
N LEU A 51 36.83 -13.92 -23.65
CA LEU A 51 36.49 -13.73 -22.24
C LEU A 51 37.26 -14.73 -21.34
N TYR A 52 37.32 -16.02 -21.72
CA TYR A 52 38.05 -17.01 -20.94
C TYR A 52 39.57 -16.79 -20.95
N GLN A 53 40.13 -16.13 -21.96
CA GLN A 53 41.56 -15.86 -22.02
C GLN A 53 42.08 -15.09 -20.80
N VAL A 54 41.24 -14.29 -20.17
CA VAL A 54 41.59 -13.55 -18.95
C VAL A 54 41.92 -14.52 -17.81
N GLU A 55 41.05 -15.50 -17.54
CA GLU A 55 41.25 -16.48 -16.47
C GLU A 55 42.27 -17.57 -16.86
N ILE A 56 42.37 -17.92 -18.15
CA ILE A 56 43.40 -18.83 -18.63
C ILE A 56 44.79 -18.27 -18.28
N SER A 57 45.02 -16.98 -18.59
CA SER A 57 46.31 -16.33 -18.32
C SER A 57 46.65 -16.28 -16.83
N GLU A 58 45.63 -16.17 -15.96
CA GLU A 58 45.80 -16.21 -14.52
C GLU A 58 46.15 -17.62 -14.02
N LEU A 59 45.45 -18.63 -14.52
CA LEU A 59 45.65 -20.04 -14.15
C LEU A 59 46.96 -20.64 -14.73
N GLU A 60 47.46 -20.11 -15.87
CA GLU A 60 48.75 -20.48 -16.44
C GLU A 60 49.92 -20.17 -15.50
N LYS A 61 49.80 -19.11 -14.67
CA LYS A 61 50.81 -18.80 -13.66
C LYS A 61 50.95 -19.89 -12.58
N PHE A 62 49.89 -20.70 -12.41
CA PHE A 62 49.88 -21.84 -11.48
C PHE A 62 50.18 -23.19 -12.19
N GLY A 63 50.60 -23.16 -13.46
CA GLY A 63 50.96 -24.33 -14.22
C GLY A 63 49.81 -25.07 -14.92
N PHE A 64 48.63 -24.48 -14.97
CA PHE A 64 47.50 -25.01 -15.72
C PHE A 64 47.62 -24.64 -17.20
N LYS A 65 47.25 -25.57 -18.10
CA LYS A 65 47.17 -25.32 -19.53
C LYS A 65 45.79 -25.66 -20.05
N ALA A 66 45.24 -24.82 -20.91
CA ALA A 66 43.92 -25.05 -21.53
C ALA A 66 43.92 -26.36 -22.35
N CYS A 67 42.94 -27.21 -22.12
CA CYS A 67 42.81 -28.52 -22.78
C CYS A 67 41.69 -28.53 -23.81
N CYS A 68 40.48 -28.20 -23.39
CA CYS A 68 39.28 -28.29 -24.23
C CYS A 68 38.15 -27.45 -23.66
N TYR A 69 37.12 -27.24 -24.48
CA TYR A 69 35.85 -26.70 -24.05
C TYR A 69 34.86 -27.83 -23.78
N VAL A 70 34.09 -27.67 -22.74
CA VAL A 70 33.09 -28.65 -22.30
C VAL A 70 31.72 -27.98 -22.29
N GLN A 71 30.77 -28.56 -22.98
CA GLN A 71 29.37 -28.14 -22.88
C GLN A 71 28.72 -28.92 -21.75
N VAL A 72 28.19 -28.19 -20.78
CA VAL A 72 27.56 -28.76 -19.59
C VAL A 72 26.07 -28.47 -19.60
N VAL A 73 25.28 -29.53 -19.55
CA VAL A 73 23.86 -29.41 -19.25
C VAL A 73 23.68 -29.52 -17.74
N GLN A 74 23.50 -28.38 -17.06
CA GLN A 74 23.51 -28.29 -15.59
C GLN A 74 22.35 -29.01 -14.94
N ILE A 75 22.60 -29.57 -13.74
CA ILE A 75 21.78 -30.51 -13.00
C ILE A 75 20.85 -29.86 -12.00
N LEU A 76 21.30 -28.78 -11.38
CA LEU A 76 20.74 -28.17 -10.17
C LEU A 76 19.71 -27.09 -10.47
N GLN A 77 19.17 -27.08 -11.66
CA GLN A 77 18.17 -26.08 -12.00
C GLN A 77 16.89 -26.79 -12.41
N ILE A 78 15.82 -26.17 -12.04
CA ILE A 78 14.46 -26.53 -12.48
C ILE A 78 14.41 -26.64 -14.02
N TYR A 79 15.51 -26.27 -14.72
CA TYR A 79 15.66 -26.32 -16.20
C TYR A 79 17.11 -26.61 -16.63
N PRO A 80 17.28 -27.43 -17.68
CA PRO A 80 18.60 -27.63 -18.25
C PRO A 80 19.13 -26.31 -18.81
N LEU A 81 20.22 -25.84 -18.25
CA LEU A 81 21.01 -24.74 -18.80
C LEU A 81 22.21 -25.34 -19.46
N THR A 82 22.33 -25.09 -20.74
CA THR A 82 23.55 -25.43 -21.48
C THR A 82 24.55 -24.30 -21.26
N GLN A 83 25.69 -24.62 -20.71
CA GLN A 83 26.77 -23.69 -20.47
C GLN A 83 28.04 -24.23 -21.09
N VAL A 84 28.81 -23.38 -21.77
CA VAL A 84 30.15 -23.73 -22.24
C VAL A 84 31.12 -23.34 -21.15
N GLU A 85 31.96 -24.28 -20.74
CA GLU A 85 33.02 -24.11 -19.75
C GLU A 85 34.34 -24.50 -20.37
N ILE A 86 35.45 -23.97 -19.86
CA ILE A 86 36.80 -24.40 -20.30
C ILE A 86 37.45 -25.27 -19.23
N LEU A 87 38.10 -26.30 -19.67
CA LEU A 87 38.88 -27.22 -18.85
C LEU A 87 40.38 -26.97 -19.06
N LEU A 88 41.08 -26.76 -17.94
CA LEU A 88 42.53 -26.66 -17.92
C LEU A 88 43.12 -27.80 -17.08
N TYR A 89 44.34 -28.21 -17.43
CA TYR A 89 45.04 -29.30 -16.76
C TYR A 89 46.43 -28.88 -16.31
N ASN A 90 46.76 -29.20 -15.08
CA ASN A 90 48.09 -29.06 -14.51
C ASN A 90 48.77 -30.44 -14.57
N GLN A 91 49.75 -30.61 -15.46
CA GLN A 91 50.41 -31.89 -15.70
C GLN A 91 51.28 -32.35 -14.52
N SER A 92 51.93 -31.40 -13.81
CA SER A 92 52.83 -31.72 -12.70
C SER A 92 52.03 -32.21 -11.48
N LEU A 93 50.92 -31.61 -11.19
CA LEU A 93 50.05 -31.92 -10.02
C LEU A 93 48.88 -32.84 -10.37
N LYS A 94 48.70 -33.18 -11.65
CA LYS A 94 47.61 -34.01 -12.19
C LYS A 94 46.23 -33.55 -11.77
N SER A 95 46.06 -32.24 -11.63
CA SER A 95 44.83 -31.60 -11.20
C SER A 95 44.17 -30.81 -12.33
N TYR A 96 42.87 -30.63 -12.27
CA TYR A 96 42.08 -29.88 -13.24
C TYR A 96 41.55 -28.59 -12.66
N ALA A 97 41.47 -27.56 -13.49
CA ALA A 97 40.71 -26.36 -13.24
C ALA A 97 39.58 -26.27 -14.27
N LYS A 98 38.35 -26.14 -13.83
CA LYS A 98 37.20 -25.92 -14.69
C LYS A 98 36.70 -24.51 -14.49
N VAL A 99 36.59 -23.74 -15.57
CA VAL A 99 36.15 -22.33 -15.52
C VAL A 99 34.87 -22.18 -16.32
N GLY A 100 33.87 -21.68 -15.68
CA GLY A 100 32.54 -21.36 -16.24
C GLY A 100 32.11 -19.94 -15.98
N ILE A 101 30.99 -19.54 -16.56
CA ILE A 101 30.38 -18.25 -16.32
C ILE A 101 29.42 -18.32 -15.14
N ARG A 102 29.56 -17.43 -14.18
CA ARG A 102 28.69 -17.32 -13.00
C ARG A 102 27.47 -16.49 -13.32
N TYR A 103 26.30 -16.99 -12.94
CA TYR A 103 25.04 -16.25 -13.02
C TYR A 103 24.44 -16.01 -11.62
N PRO A 104 23.89 -14.81 -11.33
CA PRO A 104 23.77 -13.63 -12.21
C PRO A 104 25.15 -13.05 -12.57
N LEU A 105 25.24 -12.44 -13.76
CA LEU A 105 26.50 -11.87 -14.25
C LEU A 105 26.94 -10.68 -13.38
N GLU A 106 28.20 -10.68 -12.94
CA GLU A 106 28.79 -9.56 -12.21
C GLU A 106 30.24 -9.34 -12.67
N ALA A 107 30.57 -8.13 -13.10
CA ALA A 107 31.87 -7.81 -13.69
C ALA A 107 33.07 -8.10 -12.76
N VAL A 108 32.84 -8.03 -11.44
CA VAL A 108 33.88 -8.32 -10.43
C VAL A 108 33.94 -9.78 -9.98
N ASN A 109 32.99 -10.61 -10.40
CA ASN A 109 32.88 -12.03 -10.01
C ASN A 109 32.24 -12.86 -11.13
N LEU A 110 32.74 -12.71 -12.35
CA LEU A 110 32.12 -13.28 -13.53
C LEU A 110 32.38 -14.76 -13.64
N PHE A 111 33.53 -15.24 -13.19
CA PHE A 111 33.95 -16.62 -13.39
C PHE A 111 33.67 -17.49 -12.18
N ASP A 112 33.34 -18.73 -12.50
CA ASP A 112 33.12 -19.81 -11.56
C ASP A 112 34.24 -20.84 -11.77
N ILE A 113 35.17 -20.88 -10.83
CA ILE A 113 36.36 -21.70 -10.90
C ILE A 113 36.23 -22.84 -9.92
N GLU A 114 36.46 -24.05 -10.41
CA GLU A 114 36.39 -25.27 -9.61
C GLU A 114 37.68 -26.07 -9.85
N PHE A 115 38.36 -26.50 -8.76
CA PHE A 115 39.56 -27.32 -8.83
C PHE A 115 39.25 -28.77 -8.48
N TYR A 116 39.76 -29.72 -9.26
CA TYR A 116 39.50 -31.16 -9.16
C TYR A 116 40.79 -31.95 -9.07
N THR A 117 40.91 -32.85 -8.11
CA THR A 117 41.99 -33.85 -8.02
C THR A 117 41.40 -35.21 -7.78
N PHE A 118 41.75 -36.19 -8.64
CA PHE A 118 41.24 -37.55 -8.60
C PHE A 118 42.32 -38.51 -8.10
N PHE A 119 41.92 -39.50 -7.30
CA PHE A 119 42.80 -40.51 -6.76
C PHE A 119 42.42 -41.89 -7.31
N ARG A 120 43.38 -42.84 -7.29
CA ARG A 120 43.22 -44.19 -7.84
C ARG A 120 42.10 -44.99 -7.17
N ASP A 121 41.89 -44.78 -5.90
CA ASP A 121 40.82 -45.44 -5.11
C ASP A 121 39.40 -44.87 -5.39
N GLY A 122 39.29 -43.93 -6.31
CA GLY A 122 38.04 -43.23 -6.66
C GLY A 122 37.72 -42.06 -5.78
N SER A 123 38.60 -41.64 -4.84
CA SER A 123 38.46 -40.42 -4.06
C SER A 123 38.59 -39.19 -4.96
N LEU A 124 37.86 -38.13 -4.58
CA LEU A 124 37.87 -36.85 -5.29
C LEU A 124 37.93 -35.70 -4.27
N VAL A 125 38.82 -34.77 -4.52
CA VAL A 125 38.82 -33.46 -3.85
C VAL A 125 38.33 -32.40 -4.84
N LEU A 126 37.28 -31.67 -4.46
CA LEU A 126 36.70 -30.59 -5.23
C LEU A 126 36.71 -29.32 -4.40
N THR A 127 37.33 -28.27 -4.90
CA THR A 127 37.28 -26.94 -4.26
C THR A 127 36.52 -25.97 -5.14
N MET A 128 35.46 -25.40 -4.57
CA MET A 128 34.54 -24.43 -5.19
C MET A 128 34.71 -23.06 -4.56
N ASN A 129 34.09 -22.04 -5.12
CA ASN A 129 34.11 -20.71 -4.60
C ASN A 129 32.68 -20.12 -4.49
N GLY A 130 32.08 -20.22 -3.30
CA GLY A 130 30.73 -19.67 -3.00
C GLY A 130 29.57 -20.53 -3.53
N LYS A 131 29.78 -21.82 -3.80
CA LYS A 131 28.75 -22.75 -4.30
C LYS A 131 28.52 -24.01 -3.44
N ALA A 132 29.41 -24.32 -2.52
CA ALA A 132 29.29 -25.55 -1.71
C ALA A 132 28.11 -25.56 -0.76
N ASP A 133 27.54 -24.39 -0.41
CA ASP A 133 26.32 -24.29 0.42
C ASP A 133 25.11 -25.03 -0.19
N GLY A 134 25.10 -25.24 -1.51
CA GLY A 134 24.09 -26.03 -2.21
C GLY A 134 24.30 -27.55 -2.12
N VAL A 135 25.44 -28.02 -1.57
CA VAL A 135 25.75 -29.45 -1.37
C VAL A 135 24.88 -29.98 -0.24
N ILE A 136 24.12 -31.03 -0.51
CA ILE A 136 23.16 -31.61 0.44
C ILE A 136 23.88 -32.29 1.59
N ASP A 137 24.84 -33.16 1.28
CA ASP A 137 25.69 -33.86 2.21
C ASP A 137 26.97 -34.34 1.56
N GLU A 138 28.01 -34.62 2.35
CA GLU A 138 29.25 -35.24 1.91
C GLU A 138 29.05 -36.74 1.62
N MET A 139 29.64 -37.20 0.58
CA MET A 139 29.70 -38.62 0.22
C MET A 139 31.06 -39.18 0.65
N PRO A 140 31.16 -40.39 1.14
CA PRO A 140 32.46 -41.04 1.43
C PRO A 140 33.38 -40.96 0.21
N LYS A 141 34.64 -40.63 0.40
CA LYS A 141 35.64 -40.45 -0.65
C LYS A 141 35.43 -39.25 -1.58
N PHE A 142 34.52 -38.30 -1.19
CA PHE A 142 34.22 -37.12 -1.97
C PHE A 142 34.26 -35.88 -1.08
N THR A 143 35.39 -35.20 -1.07
CA THR A 143 35.63 -34.02 -0.26
C THR A 143 35.29 -32.77 -1.08
N ILE A 144 34.32 -31.96 -0.61
CA ILE A 144 33.93 -30.73 -1.24
C ILE A 144 34.22 -29.56 -0.29
N LEU A 145 34.94 -28.57 -0.78
CA LEU A 145 35.34 -27.39 -0.04
C LEU A 145 34.80 -26.13 -0.68
N ASP A 146 34.47 -25.14 0.13
CA ASP A 146 34.19 -23.81 -0.35
C ASP A 146 35.25 -22.82 0.17
N ALA A 147 35.93 -22.18 -0.76
CA ALA A 147 37.02 -21.29 -0.43
C ALA A 147 36.55 -19.91 0.08
N TYR A 148 35.34 -19.45 -0.31
CA TYR A 148 34.82 -18.13 0.01
C TYR A 148 35.86 -17.01 -0.08
N THR A 149 36.64 -17.01 -1.17
CA THR A 149 37.74 -16.03 -1.37
C THR A 149 37.52 -15.17 -2.61
N ALA A 150 38.13 -13.99 -2.57
CA ALA A 150 38.18 -13.10 -3.73
C ALA A 150 39.29 -13.47 -4.72
N GLU A 151 40.26 -14.29 -4.32
CA GLU A 151 41.50 -14.55 -5.06
C GLU A 151 41.59 -16.01 -5.51
N THR A 152 41.86 -16.25 -6.81
CA THR A 152 42.02 -17.57 -7.40
C THR A 152 43.22 -18.32 -6.81
N LEU A 153 44.30 -17.59 -6.49
CA LEU A 153 45.47 -18.17 -5.84
C LEU A 153 45.13 -18.76 -4.46
N VAL A 154 44.39 -18.03 -3.63
CA VAL A 154 43.99 -18.50 -2.28
C VAL A 154 43.09 -19.72 -2.38
N GLN A 155 42.20 -19.76 -3.38
CA GLN A 155 41.35 -20.94 -3.64
C GLN A 155 42.22 -22.16 -4.05
N TRP A 156 43.23 -21.95 -4.89
CA TRP A 156 44.12 -22.98 -5.30
C TRP A 156 45.01 -23.49 -4.15
N GLN A 157 45.56 -22.60 -3.35
CA GLN A 157 46.31 -22.95 -2.12
C GLN A 157 45.49 -23.79 -1.16
N LEU A 158 44.24 -23.38 -0.91
CA LEU A 158 43.33 -24.16 -0.08
C LEU A 158 43.09 -25.57 -0.63
N HIS A 159 42.99 -25.71 -1.96
CA HIS A 159 42.85 -27.01 -2.61
C HIS A 159 44.08 -27.91 -2.37
N GLN A 160 45.30 -27.37 -2.52
CA GLN A 160 46.55 -28.08 -2.26
C GLN A 160 46.71 -28.46 -0.79
N ASP A 161 46.53 -27.52 0.13
CA ASP A 161 46.59 -27.77 1.58
C ASP A 161 45.60 -28.85 2.03
N THR A 162 44.46 -28.93 1.36
CA THR A 162 43.48 -29.96 1.69
C THR A 162 43.91 -31.34 1.20
N ILE A 163 44.51 -31.44 0.02
CA ILE A 163 45.06 -32.69 -0.47
C ILE A 163 46.15 -33.20 0.48
N GLU A 164 47.02 -32.32 0.96
CA GLU A 164 48.07 -32.67 1.92
C GLU A 164 47.50 -33.12 3.26
N LYS A 165 46.53 -32.37 3.81
CA LYS A 165 45.90 -32.68 5.10
C LYS A 165 45.09 -33.99 5.12
N LEU A 166 44.54 -34.39 3.99
CA LEU A 166 43.76 -35.62 3.89
C LEU A 166 44.63 -36.88 3.95
N ASN A 167 45.98 -36.76 3.80
CA ASN A 167 46.93 -37.85 3.87
C ASN A 167 46.46 -39.07 3.03
N ILE A 168 45.91 -38.84 1.84
CA ILE A 168 45.45 -39.90 0.94
C ILE A 168 46.68 -40.57 0.39
N THR A 169 46.90 -41.82 0.81
CA THR A 169 48.06 -42.61 0.39
C THR A 169 47.98 -43.08 -1.07
N GLU A 170 46.81 -43.04 -1.66
CA GLU A 170 46.58 -43.44 -3.05
C GLU A 170 47.14 -42.41 -4.04
N PRO A 171 47.74 -42.87 -5.13
CA PRO A 171 48.34 -41.97 -6.12
C PRO A 171 47.28 -41.14 -6.84
N ILE A 172 47.61 -39.87 -7.08
CA ILE A 172 46.83 -38.98 -7.92
C ILE A 172 46.89 -39.48 -9.36
N ILE A 173 45.75 -39.57 -10.02
CA ILE A 173 45.65 -39.99 -11.42
C ILE A 173 45.38 -38.80 -12.33
N GLY A 174 46.18 -38.70 -13.42
CA GLY A 174 45.86 -37.80 -14.54
C GLY A 174 44.86 -38.49 -15.48
N LEU A 175 43.78 -37.86 -15.77
CA LEU A 175 42.78 -38.31 -16.73
C LEU A 175 43.02 -37.63 -18.10
N SER A 176 42.64 -38.24 -19.20
CA SER A 176 42.45 -37.46 -20.43
C SER A 176 41.17 -36.63 -20.35
N PRO A 177 41.02 -35.52 -21.10
CA PRO A 177 39.80 -34.70 -21.05
C PRO A 177 38.52 -35.51 -21.29
N ASP A 178 38.54 -36.48 -22.22
CA ASP A 178 37.38 -37.36 -22.47
C ASP A 178 37.02 -38.18 -21.24
N LYS A 179 38.06 -38.78 -20.58
CA LYS A 179 37.87 -39.54 -19.35
C LYS A 179 37.39 -38.64 -18.18
N PHE A 180 37.84 -37.37 -18.12
CA PHE A 180 37.38 -36.41 -17.11
C PHE A 180 35.87 -36.24 -17.17
N ALA A 181 35.30 -35.97 -18.36
CA ALA A 181 33.86 -35.82 -18.56
C ALA A 181 33.08 -37.06 -18.07
N VAL A 182 33.53 -38.25 -18.52
CA VAL A 182 32.92 -39.53 -18.14
C VAL A 182 33.00 -39.78 -16.62
N VAL A 183 34.14 -39.47 -16.00
CA VAL A 183 34.32 -39.63 -14.53
C VAL A 183 33.42 -38.69 -13.78
N LEU A 184 33.29 -37.43 -14.17
CA LEU A 184 32.36 -36.47 -13.53
C LEU A 184 30.91 -36.94 -13.66
N GLU A 185 30.47 -37.42 -14.80
CA GLU A 185 29.14 -38.00 -14.96
C GLU A 185 28.90 -39.17 -14.00
N LYS A 186 29.89 -40.09 -13.94
CA LYS A 186 29.84 -41.24 -13.03
C LYS A 186 29.79 -40.82 -11.57
N GLN A 187 30.62 -39.86 -11.14
CA GLN A 187 30.63 -39.35 -9.78
C GLN A 187 29.32 -38.66 -9.42
N SER A 188 28.80 -37.83 -10.31
CA SER A 188 27.48 -37.17 -10.11
C SER A 188 26.36 -38.20 -9.98
N LYS A 189 26.38 -39.26 -10.79
CA LYS A 189 25.42 -40.38 -10.68
C LYS A 189 25.55 -41.08 -9.32
N ASN A 190 26.78 -41.35 -8.89
CA ASN A 190 27.07 -42.00 -7.62
C ASN A 190 26.58 -41.14 -6.46
N TYR A 191 26.82 -39.82 -6.50
CA TYR A 191 26.38 -38.88 -5.51
C TYR A 191 24.83 -38.82 -5.36
N LEU A 192 24.12 -38.73 -6.49
CA LEU A 192 22.66 -38.74 -6.48
C LEU A 192 22.10 -40.05 -5.94
N ASN A 193 22.70 -41.19 -6.31
CA ASN A 193 22.33 -42.51 -5.83
C ASN A 193 22.61 -42.67 -4.31
N TYR A 194 23.74 -42.15 -3.84
CA TYR A 194 24.08 -42.12 -2.41
C TYR A 194 23.04 -41.33 -1.62
N LEU A 195 22.70 -40.10 -2.04
CA LEU A 195 21.70 -39.27 -1.38
C LEU A 195 20.30 -39.92 -1.40
N TYR A 196 19.96 -40.62 -2.49
CA TYR A 196 18.69 -41.34 -2.59
C TYR A 196 18.64 -42.51 -1.60
N LYS A 197 19.69 -43.35 -1.57
CA LYS A 197 19.79 -44.45 -0.62
C LYS A 197 19.81 -44.01 0.85
N ALA A 198 20.40 -42.85 1.11
CA ALA A 198 20.40 -42.22 2.46
C ALA A 198 19.08 -41.57 2.82
N GLY A 199 17.99 -41.67 2.02
CA GLY A 199 16.69 -41.11 2.28
C GLY A 199 16.65 -39.57 2.22
N LYS A 200 17.63 -38.94 1.59
CA LYS A 200 17.74 -37.46 1.49
C LYS A 200 17.09 -36.92 0.24
N LEU A 201 17.00 -37.73 -0.79
CA LEU A 201 16.25 -37.44 -2.01
C LEU A 201 15.12 -38.43 -2.19
N ARG A 202 14.08 -37.99 -2.89
CA ARG A 202 12.96 -38.81 -3.36
C ARG A 202 12.97 -38.88 -4.89
N LEU A 203 12.58 -40.00 -5.46
CA LEU A 203 12.41 -40.17 -6.90
C LEU A 203 11.09 -39.52 -7.32
N VAL A 204 11.11 -38.64 -8.34
CA VAL A 204 9.92 -37.91 -8.84
C VAL A 204 9.56 -38.33 -10.28
N GLY A 205 10.50 -38.98 -10.98
CA GLY A 205 10.34 -39.49 -12.34
C GLY A 205 11.54 -40.33 -12.74
N GLU A 206 11.58 -40.86 -13.98
CA GLU A 206 12.73 -41.60 -14.47
C GLU A 206 14.02 -40.76 -14.39
N LYS A 207 14.95 -41.18 -13.53
CA LYS A 207 16.27 -40.54 -13.34
C LYS A 207 16.17 -39.06 -12.82
N GLN A 208 15.03 -38.68 -12.16
CA GLN A 208 14.83 -37.38 -11.59
C GLN A 208 14.63 -37.50 -10.08
N TYR A 209 15.29 -36.63 -9.33
CA TYR A 209 15.29 -36.64 -7.88
C TYR A 209 14.82 -35.29 -7.34
N SER A 210 14.16 -35.27 -6.19
CA SER A 210 13.79 -34.04 -5.48
C SER A 210 14.20 -34.18 -4.01
N PRO A 211 14.62 -33.12 -3.34
CA PRO A 211 15.00 -33.20 -1.94
C PRO A 211 13.78 -33.49 -1.05
N THR A 212 14.01 -34.16 0.08
CA THR A 212 13.00 -34.27 1.14
C THR A 212 12.83 -32.91 1.83
N LEU A 213 11.70 -32.71 2.51
CA LEU A 213 11.42 -31.42 3.20
C LEU A 213 12.51 -31.07 4.22
N GLN A 214 13.01 -32.06 4.96
CA GLN A 214 14.08 -31.89 5.94
C GLN A 214 15.38 -31.41 5.28
N VAL A 215 15.74 -32.00 4.15
CA VAL A 215 16.91 -31.61 3.37
C VAL A 215 16.72 -30.22 2.78
N ALA A 216 15.55 -29.95 2.20
CA ALA A 216 15.22 -28.63 1.67
C ALA A 216 15.37 -27.52 2.70
N TRP A 217 14.90 -27.78 3.95
CA TRP A 217 15.05 -26.84 5.06
C TRP A 217 16.51 -26.57 5.40
N ARG A 218 17.33 -27.64 5.51
CA ARG A 218 18.76 -27.53 5.83
C ARG A 218 19.52 -26.78 4.75
N VAL A 219 19.27 -27.10 3.48
CA VAL A 219 19.89 -26.41 2.34
C VAL A 219 19.46 -24.94 2.28
N THR A 220 18.19 -24.63 2.56
CA THR A 220 17.72 -23.25 2.67
C THR A 220 18.50 -22.46 3.73
N LYS A 221 18.68 -23.05 4.92
CA LYS A 221 19.44 -22.42 6.00
C LYS A 221 20.90 -22.16 5.60
N LYS A 222 21.55 -23.14 4.95
CA LYS A 222 22.92 -22.99 4.43
C LYS A 222 23.01 -21.89 3.39
N LEU A 223 22.11 -21.85 2.41
CA LEU A 223 22.09 -20.84 1.35
C LEU A 223 21.82 -19.43 1.86
N VAL A 224 20.93 -19.27 2.85
CA VAL A 224 20.66 -17.95 3.45
C VAL A 224 21.90 -17.44 4.20
N ASN A 225 22.56 -18.32 4.95
CA ASN A 225 23.80 -17.96 5.65
C ASN A 225 24.98 -17.73 4.66
N GLY A 226 25.07 -18.55 3.61
CA GLY A 226 26.11 -18.41 2.58
C GLY A 226 25.98 -17.14 1.75
N LYS A 227 24.75 -16.65 1.49
CA LYS A 227 24.51 -15.38 0.84
C LYS A 227 25.25 -14.22 1.51
N HIS A 228 25.32 -14.23 2.82
CA HIS A 228 26.05 -13.18 3.55
C HIS A 228 27.57 -13.23 3.27
N LYS A 229 28.17 -14.41 3.27
CA LYS A 229 29.58 -14.62 2.94
C LYS A 229 29.90 -14.22 1.50
N VAL A 230 29.08 -14.67 0.55
CA VAL A 230 29.23 -14.31 -0.87
C VAL A 230 29.08 -12.79 -1.06
N SER A 231 28.11 -12.16 -0.38
CA SER A 231 27.94 -10.71 -0.41
C SER A 231 29.18 -9.96 0.13
N GLN A 232 29.83 -10.47 1.17
CA GLN A 232 31.09 -9.89 1.68
C GLN A 232 32.20 -9.96 0.64
N ILE A 233 32.36 -11.12 -0.04
CA ILE A 233 33.36 -11.28 -1.11
C ILE A 233 33.10 -10.29 -2.24
N LEU A 234 31.84 -10.17 -2.68
CA LEU A 234 31.44 -9.23 -3.73
C LEU A 234 31.75 -7.78 -3.36
N ASN A 235 31.46 -7.40 -2.11
CA ASN A 235 31.77 -6.08 -1.60
C ASN A 235 33.28 -5.82 -1.55
N GLN A 236 34.07 -6.78 -1.11
CA GLN A 236 35.54 -6.69 -1.09
C GLN A 236 36.10 -6.54 -2.51
N ARG A 237 35.67 -7.38 -3.46
CA ARG A 237 36.07 -7.29 -4.88
C ARG A 237 35.62 -5.96 -5.50
N SER A 238 34.41 -5.53 -5.26
CA SER A 238 33.88 -4.27 -5.77
C SER A 238 34.66 -3.06 -5.24
N ASN A 239 35.09 -3.08 -3.97
CA ASN A 239 35.92 -2.02 -3.39
C ASN A 239 37.34 -2.05 -3.96
N ALA A 240 37.95 -3.23 -4.10
CA ALA A 240 39.26 -3.39 -4.74
C ALA A 240 39.24 -2.92 -6.21
N ALA A 241 38.18 -3.22 -6.94
CA ALA A 241 38.00 -2.79 -8.33
C ALA A 241 37.80 -1.26 -8.50
N LYS A 242 37.43 -0.53 -7.46
CA LYS A 242 37.41 0.96 -7.49
C LYS A 242 38.82 1.54 -7.52
N THR A 243 39.77 0.89 -6.85
CA THR A 243 41.17 1.29 -6.81
C THR A 243 41.99 0.70 -7.94
N ASN A 244 41.59 -0.47 -8.44
CA ASN A 244 42.23 -1.16 -9.55
C ASN A 244 41.23 -1.58 -10.63
N PRO A 245 40.98 -0.72 -11.65
CA PRO A 245 40.00 -1.00 -12.72
C PRO A 245 40.26 -2.28 -13.52
N THR A 246 41.49 -2.81 -13.54
CA THR A 246 41.84 -4.05 -14.26
C THR A 246 41.18 -5.30 -13.64
N MET A 247 40.69 -5.20 -12.41
CA MET A 247 39.93 -6.29 -11.78
C MET A 247 38.46 -6.40 -12.27
N GLN A 248 37.99 -5.48 -13.09
CA GLN A 248 36.67 -5.56 -13.72
C GLN A 248 36.79 -6.17 -15.10
N VAL A 249 36.08 -7.27 -15.29
CA VAL A 249 36.00 -7.90 -16.60
C VAL A 249 34.95 -7.18 -17.43
N ASP A 250 35.30 -6.77 -18.64
CA ASP A 250 34.35 -6.16 -19.58
C ASP A 250 33.46 -7.27 -20.17
N ILE A 251 32.21 -7.30 -19.72
CA ILE A 251 31.23 -8.30 -20.12
C ILE A 251 30.80 -8.04 -21.57
N PRO A 252 30.93 -9.00 -22.51
CA PRO A 252 30.39 -8.86 -23.85
C PRO A 252 28.88 -8.62 -23.88
N VAL A 253 28.39 -7.81 -24.81
CA VAL A 253 26.97 -7.49 -24.96
C VAL A 253 26.14 -8.76 -25.17
N GLU A 254 26.63 -9.68 -25.95
CA GLU A 254 25.99 -10.96 -26.26
C GLU A 254 25.72 -11.77 -25.00
N LEU A 255 26.69 -11.78 -24.07
CA LEU A 255 26.54 -12.45 -22.78
C LEU A 255 25.53 -11.72 -21.84
N GLU A 256 25.53 -10.39 -21.85
CA GLU A 256 24.55 -9.61 -21.10
C GLU A 256 23.11 -9.84 -21.61
N VAL A 257 22.93 -9.88 -22.95
CA VAL A 257 21.65 -10.21 -23.59
C VAL A 257 21.22 -11.63 -23.23
N GLU A 258 22.13 -12.60 -23.28
CA GLU A 258 21.85 -13.98 -22.87
C GLU A 258 21.46 -14.05 -21.39
N GLY A 259 22.20 -13.37 -20.51
CA GLY A 259 21.90 -13.28 -19.07
C GLY A 259 20.53 -12.67 -18.79
N PHE A 260 20.16 -11.61 -19.51
CA PHE A 260 18.84 -10.99 -19.44
C PHE A 260 17.73 -11.97 -19.87
N LYS A 261 17.87 -12.61 -21.04
CA LYS A 261 16.90 -13.59 -21.53
C LYS A 261 16.74 -14.79 -20.59
N ARG A 262 17.84 -15.26 -19.98
CA ARG A 262 17.82 -16.31 -18.97
C ARG A 262 17.04 -15.87 -17.73
N ALA A 263 17.29 -14.68 -17.21
CA ALA A 263 16.56 -14.13 -16.05
C ALA A 263 15.06 -13.96 -16.38
N GLU A 264 14.71 -13.49 -17.56
CA GLU A 264 13.33 -13.39 -18.04
C GLU A 264 12.66 -14.76 -18.13
N SER A 265 13.33 -15.74 -18.74
CA SER A 265 12.81 -17.11 -18.85
C SER A 265 12.60 -17.76 -17.48
N GLN A 266 13.46 -17.46 -16.51
CA GLN A 266 13.27 -17.90 -15.11
C GLN A 266 12.03 -17.30 -14.47
N ASN A 267 11.78 -16.00 -14.66
CA ASN A 267 10.60 -15.31 -14.14
C ASN A 267 9.30 -15.78 -14.80
N LYS A 268 9.37 -16.23 -16.07
CA LYS A 268 8.20 -16.71 -16.83
C LYS A 268 7.80 -18.16 -16.52
N ARG A 269 8.46 -18.83 -15.58
CA ARG A 269 8.22 -20.26 -15.32
C ARG A 269 6.97 -20.52 -14.50
N MET A 270 6.29 -21.63 -14.84
CA MET A 270 5.07 -22.04 -14.15
C MET A 270 5.36 -22.35 -12.68
N VAL A 271 4.72 -21.59 -11.80
CA VAL A 271 4.60 -21.99 -10.41
C VAL A 271 3.46 -23.01 -10.34
N ASP A 272 3.76 -24.19 -9.77
CA ASP A 272 2.78 -25.28 -9.60
C ASP A 272 1.47 -24.77 -8.96
N GLY A 273 0.32 -25.17 -9.51
CA GLY A 273 -1.00 -24.74 -9.05
C GLY A 273 -1.26 -25.06 -7.58
N LYS A 274 -0.76 -26.22 -7.10
CA LYS A 274 -0.84 -26.59 -5.67
C LYS A 274 -0.04 -25.63 -4.79
N PHE A 275 1.15 -25.21 -5.25
CA PHE A 275 1.96 -24.24 -4.52
C PHE A 275 1.29 -22.87 -4.44
N ARG A 276 0.67 -22.41 -5.54
CA ARG A 276 -0.10 -21.16 -5.54
C ARG A 276 -1.27 -21.19 -4.54
N ALA A 277 -1.98 -22.32 -4.50
CA ALA A 277 -3.05 -22.52 -3.53
C ALA A 277 -2.55 -22.45 -2.08
N TRP A 278 -1.45 -23.14 -1.77
CA TRP A 278 -0.82 -23.07 -0.44
C TRP A 278 -0.37 -21.67 -0.06
N MET A 279 0.27 -20.95 -0.99
CA MET A 279 0.66 -19.56 -0.76
C MET A 279 -0.53 -18.65 -0.50
N LEU A 280 -1.63 -18.85 -1.23
CA LEU A 280 -2.87 -18.14 -1.00
C LEU A 280 -3.40 -18.38 0.43
N PHE A 281 -3.52 -19.65 0.86
CA PHE A 281 -4.03 -19.98 2.19
C PHE A 281 -3.16 -19.45 3.33
N ILE A 282 -1.84 -19.61 3.23
CA ILE A 282 -0.90 -19.11 4.24
C ILE A 282 -0.95 -17.59 4.33
N SER A 283 -0.87 -16.90 3.17
CA SER A 283 -0.90 -15.46 3.12
C SER A 283 -2.24 -14.89 3.61
N PHE A 284 -3.35 -15.57 3.29
CA PHE A 284 -4.68 -15.22 3.79
C PHE A 284 -4.78 -15.34 5.31
N GLY A 285 -4.31 -16.46 5.89
CA GLY A 285 -4.28 -16.64 7.33
C GLY A 285 -3.46 -15.58 8.06
N LEU A 286 -2.27 -15.26 7.55
CA LEU A 286 -1.42 -14.20 8.08
C LEU A 286 -2.06 -12.81 7.95
N PHE A 287 -2.74 -12.55 6.84
CA PHE A 287 -3.47 -11.32 6.60
C PHE A 287 -4.61 -11.15 7.61
N VAL A 288 -5.47 -12.15 7.77
CA VAL A 288 -6.58 -12.12 8.75
C VAL A 288 -6.02 -11.92 10.16
N ALA A 289 -4.98 -12.67 10.55
CA ALA A 289 -4.35 -12.54 11.86
C ALA A 289 -3.80 -11.12 12.11
N SER A 290 -3.28 -10.44 11.09
CA SER A 290 -2.76 -9.08 11.23
C SER A 290 -3.82 -8.02 11.54
N TYR A 291 -5.09 -8.28 11.23
CA TYR A 291 -6.19 -7.34 11.42
C TYR A 291 -7.15 -7.71 12.56
N LEU A 292 -7.03 -8.91 13.16
CA LEU A 292 -7.91 -9.39 14.22
C LEU A 292 -8.00 -8.46 15.44
N HIS A 293 -6.93 -7.71 15.73
CA HIS A 293 -6.90 -6.77 16.85
C HIS A 293 -7.36 -5.36 16.50
N MET A 294 -7.53 -5.06 15.19
CA MET A 294 -7.89 -3.72 14.70
C MET A 294 -9.39 -3.59 14.40
N PHE A 295 -10.06 -4.69 14.09
CA PHE A 295 -11.46 -4.71 13.69
C PHE A 295 -12.27 -5.72 14.51
N GLU A 296 -13.51 -5.37 14.80
CA GLU A 296 -14.50 -6.34 15.25
C GLU A 296 -14.72 -7.42 14.16
N LEU A 297 -14.99 -8.66 14.56
CA LEU A 297 -15.01 -9.81 13.66
C LEU A 297 -15.93 -9.63 12.44
N HIS A 298 -17.11 -9.04 12.62
CA HIS A 298 -18.03 -8.80 11.53
C HIS A 298 -17.49 -7.76 10.52
N ARG A 299 -16.87 -6.67 10.99
CA ARG A 299 -16.23 -5.66 10.13
C ARG A 299 -15.01 -6.20 9.42
N LEU A 300 -14.23 -7.06 10.10
CA LEU A 300 -13.11 -7.76 9.48
C LEU A 300 -13.59 -8.67 8.34
N ALA A 301 -14.68 -9.41 8.54
CA ALA A 301 -15.25 -10.26 7.50
C ALA A 301 -15.70 -9.43 6.27
N ILE A 302 -16.37 -8.29 6.48
CA ILE A 302 -16.74 -7.37 5.41
C ILE A 302 -15.49 -6.83 4.70
N PHE A 303 -14.48 -6.39 5.45
CA PHE A 303 -13.23 -5.85 4.90
C PHE A 303 -12.49 -6.87 4.03
N VAL A 304 -12.38 -8.11 4.49
CA VAL A 304 -11.81 -9.23 3.73
C VAL A 304 -12.58 -9.47 2.44
N LEU A 305 -13.92 -9.51 2.52
CA LEU A 305 -14.77 -9.71 1.35
C LEU A 305 -14.61 -8.59 0.32
N VAL A 306 -14.55 -7.35 0.76
CA VAL A 306 -14.35 -6.17 -0.11
C VAL A 306 -13.01 -6.23 -0.83
N ILE A 307 -11.93 -6.56 -0.12
CA ILE A 307 -10.60 -6.74 -0.74
C ILE A 307 -10.61 -7.91 -1.72
N MET A 308 -11.22 -9.03 -1.36
CA MET A 308 -11.32 -10.19 -2.27
C MET A 308 -12.08 -9.85 -3.55
N LEU A 309 -13.17 -9.08 -3.45
CA LEU A 309 -13.95 -8.65 -4.61
C LEU A 309 -13.12 -7.73 -5.53
N HIS A 310 -12.38 -6.79 -4.94
CA HIS A 310 -11.48 -5.90 -5.66
C HIS A 310 -10.41 -6.68 -6.44
N GLU A 311 -9.67 -7.56 -5.76
CA GLU A 311 -8.61 -8.34 -6.39
C GLU A 311 -9.15 -9.38 -7.39
N ALA A 312 -10.34 -9.93 -7.13
CA ALA A 312 -11.02 -10.81 -8.08
C ALA A 312 -11.31 -10.09 -9.41
N GLY A 313 -11.67 -8.80 -9.36
CA GLY A 313 -11.83 -7.98 -10.56
C GLY A 313 -10.58 -7.95 -11.41
N HIS A 314 -9.41 -7.68 -10.83
CA HIS A 314 -8.12 -7.74 -11.51
C HIS A 314 -7.84 -9.14 -12.10
N LEU A 315 -8.05 -10.21 -11.31
CA LEU A 315 -7.80 -11.57 -11.75
C LEU A 315 -8.68 -11.98 -12.94
N ILE A 316 -9.97 -11.62 -12.91
CA ILE A 316 -10.90 -11.91 -14.01
C ILE A 316 -10.44 -11.16 -15.26
N ALA A 317 -10.13 -9.87 -15.15
CA ALA A 317 -9.64 -9.07 -16.27
C ALA A 317 -8.32 -9.61 -16.83
N MET A 318 -7.38 -10.01 -15.99
CA MET A 318 -6.13 -10.64 -16.42
C MET A 318 -6.41 -11.93 -17.22
N LYS A 319 -7.32 -12.80 -16.72
CA LYS A 319 -7.70 -14.03 -17.44
C LYS A 319 -8.33 -13.72 -18.78
N LEU A 320 -9.26 -12.75 -18.85
CA LEU A 320 -9.91 -12.34 -20.10
C LEU A 320 -8.91 -11.73 -21.09
N CYS A 321 -7.88 -11.03 -20.60
CA CYS A 321 -6.77 -10.52 -21.42
C CYS A 321 -5.73 -11.57 -21.81
N GLY A 322 -5.93 -12.85 -21.45
CA GLY A 322 -5.06 -13.96 -21.81
C GLY A 322 -3.79 -14.09 -20.98
N TYR A 323 -3.73 -13.49 -19.79
CA TYR A 323 -2.64 -13.72 -18.83
C TYR A 323 -2.73 -15.15 -18.28
N ARG A 324 -1.57 -15.76 -18.11
CA ARG A 324 -1.45 -17.12 -17.56
C ARG A 324 -0.98 -17.07 -16.10
N ASP A 325 -1.17 -18.15 -15.38
CA ASP A 325 -0.70 -18.33 -13.99
C ASP A 325 -1.15 -17.22 -13.03
N THR A 326 -2.39 -16.77 -13.22
CA THR A 326 -2.99 -15.76 -12.33
C THR A 326 -3.17 -16.30 -10.91
N SER A 327 -2.85 -15.51 -9.90
CA SER A 327 -3.04 -15.83 -8.49
C SER A 327 -3.26 -14.56 -7.66
N MET A 328 -3.79 -14.74 -6.46
CA MET A 328 -3.95 -13.68 -5.46
C MET A 328 -2.99 -13.99 -4.31
N LEU A 329 -2.38 -12.97 -3.76
CA LEU A 329 -1.54 -13.03 -2.58
C LEU A 329 -2.02 -11.97 -1.58
N PHE A 330 -2.23 -12.37 -0.34
CA PHE A 330 -2.57 -11.45 0.74
C PHE A 330 -1.30 -11.00 1.46
N LEU A 331 -1.18 -9.69 1.63
CA LEU A 331 -0.04 -9.08 2.31
C LEU A 331 -0.53 -8.51 3.65
N PRO A 332 -0.02 -9.02 4.79
CA PRO A 332 -0.37 -8.47 6.10
C PRO A 332 -0.19 -6.97 6.14
N PHE A 333 -1.14 -6.25 6.69
CA PHE A 333 -1.23 -4.79 6.79
C PHE A 333 -1.27 -4.01 5.45
N LEU A 334 -1.10 -4.66 4.30
CA LEU A 334 -1.04 -4.01 2.98
C LEU A 334 -2.26 -4.27 2.09
N GLY A 335 -3.05 -5.29 2.42
CA GLY A 335 -4.19 -5.71 1.60
C GLY A 335 -3.90 -6.99 0.81
N ALA A 336 -4.40 -7.07 -0.41
CA ALA A 336 -4.11 -8.18 -1.32
C ALA A 336 -3.52 -7.67 -2.64
N VAL A 337 -2.95 -8.55 -3.42
CA VAL A 337 -2.36 -8.24 -4.73
C VAL A 337 -2.67 -9.37 -5.70
N ALA A 338 -3.32 -9.02 -6.80
CA ALA A 338 -3.47 -9.91 -7.94
C ALA A 338 -2.16 -10.00 -8.72
N THR A 339 -1.70 -11.20 -8.99
CA THR A 339 -0.47 -11.47 -9.73
C THR A 339 -0.75 -12.37 -10.92
N ALA A 340 0.00 -12.18 -11.99
CA ALA A 340 -0.04 -13.03 -13.17
C ALA A 340 1.36 -13.17 -13.75
N ARG A 341 1.54 -14.18 -14.61
CA ARG A 341 2.73 -14.30 -15.43
C ARG A 341 2.83 -13.11 -16.38
N GLU A 342 4.00 -12.51 -16.46
CA GLU A 342 4.28 -11.43 -17.40
C GLU A 342 3.96 -11.85 -18.85
N LYS A 343 3.22 -11.03 -19.56
CA LYS A 343 2.82 -11.25 -20.95
C LYS A 343 3.54 -10.22 -21.83
N ASP A 344 4.27 -10.70 -22.85
CA ASP A 344 5.15 -9.85 -23.67
C ASP A 344 4.39 -8.88 -24.59
N ASP A 345 3.15 -9.22 -24.96
CA ASP A 345 2.36 -8.53 -25.99
C ASP A 345 1.16 -7.76 -25.40
N THR A 346 1.26 -7.28 -24.14
CA THR A 346 0.19 -6.49 -23.53
C THR A 346 0.04 -5.12 -24.17
N THR A 347 -1.18 -4.79 -24.54
CA THR A 347 -1.52 -3.45 -25.04
C THR A 347 -1.77 -2.48 -23.89
N LEU A 348 -1.62 -1.16 -24.16
CA LEU A 348 -1.96 -0.11 -23.19
C LEU A 348 -3.41 -0.25 -22.69
N ALA A 349 -4.35 -0.55 -23.59
CA ALA A 349 -5.77 -0.73 -23.26
C ALA A 349 -5.99 -1.90 -22.30
N GLN A 350 -5.33 -3.05 -22.52
CA GLN A 350 -5.40 -4.20 -21.62
C GLN A 350 -4.88 -3.87 -20.22
N ASN A 351 -3.75 -3.16 -20.13
CA ASN A 351 -3.19 -2.76 -18.84
C ASN A 351 -4.13 -1.82 -18.07
N VAL A 352 -4.70 -0.82 -18.75
CA VAL A 352 -5.67 0.10 -18.13
C VAL A 352 -6.94 -0.64 -17.72
N TRP A 353 -7.45 -1.53 -18.57
CA TRP A 353 -8.63 -2.34 -18.27
C TRP A 353 -8.43 -3.23 -17.05
N VAL A 354 -7.30 -3.92 -16.96
CA VAL A 354 -6.95 -4.74 -15.79
C VAL A 354 -6.95 -3.90 -14.52
N LEU A 355 -6.36 -2.68 -14.56
CA LEU A 355 -6.30 -1.79 -13.40
C LEU A 355 -7.66 -1.20 -13.02
N LEU A 356 -8.56 -0.94 -13.97
CA LEU A 356 -9.92 -0.47 -13.69
C LEU A 356 -10.85 -1.58 -13.19
N ALA A 357 -10.61 -2.81 -13.61
CA ALA A 357 -11.48 -3.94 -13.27
C ALA A 357 -11.47 -4.32 -11.78
N GLY A 358 -10.46 -3.91 -11.02
CA GLY A 358 -10.45 -4.05 -9.56
C GLY A 358 -11.44 -3.10 -8.89
N PRO A 359 -11.22 -1.78 -9.00
CA PRO A 359 -12.01 -0.81 -8.26
C PRO A 359 -13.44 -0.61 -8.80
N LEU A 360 -13.70 -0.69 -10.12
CA LEU A 360 -15.00 -0.32 -10.68
C LEU A 360 -16.17 -1.19 -10.20
N PRO A 361 -16.10 -2.53 -10.22
CA PRO A 361 -17.23 -3.36 -9.79
C PRO A 361 -17.61 -3.12 -8.33
N GLY A 362 -16.60 -3.03 -7.45
CA GLY A 362 -16.80 -2.77 -6.03
C GLY A 362 -17.38 -1.39 -5.75
N LEU A 363 -16.91 -0.37 -6.48
CA LEU A 363 -17.44 1.00 -6.37
C LEU A 363 -18.90 1.10 -6.80
N ILE A 364 -19.24 0.51 -7.95
CA ILE A 364 -20.64 0.49 -8.46
C ILE A 364 -21.54 -0.24 -7.46
N LEU A 365 -21.15 -1.43 -7.01
CA LEU A 365 -21.91 -2.19 -6.02
C LEU A 365 -22.07 -1.41 -4.71
N GLY A 366 -21.02 -0.76 -4.23
CA GLY A 366 -21.07 0.05 -3.01
C GLY A 366 -22.05 1.23 -3.12
N ILE A 367 -22.04 1.95 -4.24
CA ILE A 367 -22.98 3.05 -4.51
C ILE A 367 -24.42 2.53 -4.55
N LEU A 368 -24.67 1.40 -5.25
CA LEU A 368 -26.00 0.78 -5.32
C LEU A 368 -26.50 0.36 -3.94
N LEU A 369 -25.66 -0.29 -3.14
CA LEU A 369 -26.02 -0.68 -1.78
C LEU A 369 -26.30 0.53 -0.88
N ALA A 370 -25.52 1.60 -1.01
CA ALA A 370 -25.73 2.84 -0.25
C ALA A 370 -27.06 3.53 -0.62
N ILE A 371 -27.43 3.51 -1.91
CA ILE A 371 -28.72 4.04 -2.38
C ILE A 371 -29.88 3.18 -1.85
N ILE A 372 -29.78 1.85 -1.94
CA ILE A 372 -30.80 0.90 -1.45
C ILE A 372 -31.00 1.01 0.06
N ALA A 373 -29.90 1.08 0.81
CA ALA A 373 -29.94 1.21 2.27
C ALA A 373 -30.57 2.53 2.72
N GLY A 374 -30.39 3.62 1.96
CA GLY A 374 -30.96 4.93 2.29
C GLY A 374 -30.60 5.43 3.71
N ALA A 375 -31.22 6.56 4.12
CA ALA A 375 -30.97 7.14 5.45
C ALA A 375 -31.66 6.39 6.60
N LYS A 376 -32.74 5.66 6.31
CA LYS A 376 -33.66 5.06 7.30
C LYS A 376 -33.45 3.56 7.54
N ASP A 377 -32.56 2.90 6.80
CA ASP A 377 -32.33 1.45 6.97
C ASP A 377 -31.60 1.18 8.30
N GLU A 378 -32.18 0.35 9.15
CA GLU A 378 -31.61 -0.06 10.45
C GLU A 378 -30.54 -1.16 10.31
N ARG A 379 -30.36 -1.74 9.13
CA ARG A 379 -29.36 -2.79 8.85
C ARG A 379 -27.96 -2.21 8.74
N ILE A 380 -27.30 -2.01 9.88
CA ILE A 380 -25.95 -1.40 10.02
C ILE A 380 -24.95 -2.11 9.10
N TRP A 381 -25.00 -3.44 8.96
CA TRP A 381 -24.05 -4.20 8.15
C TRP A 381 -24.10 -3.87 6.65
N ILE A 382 -25.28 -3.52 6.09
CA ILE A 382 -25.39 -3.09 4.68
C ILE A 382 -24.71 -1.74 4.49
N LYS A 383 -24.90 -0.81 5.42
CA LYS A 383 -24.23 0.49 5.39
C LYS A 383 -22.74 0.36 5.52
N ASP A 384 -22.24 -0.42 6.48
CA ASP A 384 -20.81 -0.67 6.66
C ASP A 384 -20.21 -1.30 5.39
N THR A 385 -20.87 -2.28 4.78
CA THR A 385 -20.44 -2.90 3.51
C THR A 385 -20.41 -1.88 2.37
N ALA A 386 -21.46 -1.08 2.21
CA ALA A 386 -21.53 -0.06 1.16
C ALA A 386 -20.38 0.96 1.29
N TRP A 387 -20.15 1.48 2.50
CA TRP A 387 -19.08 2.47 2.74
C TRP A 387 -17.68 1.89 2.62
N MET A 388 -17.46 0.66 3.02
CA MET A 388 -16.17 -0.02 2.80
C MET A 388 -15.90 -0.25 1.32
N LEU A 389 -16.92 -0.68 0.54
CA LEU A 389 -16.81 -0.84 -0.90
C LEU A 389 -16.50 0.49 -1.60
N ILE A 390 -17.24 1.55 -1.27
CA ILE A 390 -17.01 2.88 -1.84
C ILE A 390 -15.62 3.38 -1.46
N GLY A 391 -15.31 3.41 -0.17
CA GLY A 391 -14.07 3.99 0.35
C GLY A 391 -12.82 3.33 -0.23
N LEU A 392 -12.74 2.00 -0.15
CA LEU A 392 -11.58 1.26 -0.66
C LEU A 392 -11.41 1.45 -2.17
N ASN A 393 -12.49 1.33 -2.94
CA ASN A 393 -12.40 1.37 -4.40
C ASN A 393 -12.22 2.79 -4.95
N LEU A 394 -12.83 3.81 -4.32
CA LEU A 394 -12.65 5.20 -4.71
C LEU A 394 -11.24 5.68 -4.41
N ILE A 395 -10.68 5.31 -3.24
CA ILE A 395 -9.28 5.61 -2.90
C ILE A 395 -8.35 4.97 -3.92
N ASN A 396 -8.58 3.72 -4.31
CA ASN A 396 -7.75 3.04 -5.31
C ASN A 396 -7.85 3.67 -6.71
N LEU A 397 -8.91 4.39 -7.03
CA LEU A 397 -9.03 5.15 -8.28
C LEU A 397 -8.33 6.51 -8.26
N LEU A 398 -7.89 7.01 -7.10
CA LEU A 398 -7.19 8.28 -7.03
C LEU A 398 -5.86 8.24 -7.81
N PRO A 399 -5.47 9.36 -8.49
CA PRO A 399 -4.22 9.42 -9.24
C PRO A 399 -3.00 9.59 -8.30
N ILE A 400 -2.86 8.68 -7.33
CA ILE A 400 -1.79 8.68 -6.32
C ILE A 400 -1.02 7.37 -6.46
N TYR A 401 0.25 7.43 -6.89
CA TYR A 401 1.10 6.24 -6.96
C TYR A 401 1.43 5.75 -5.52
N PRO A 402 1.34 4.43 -5.21
CA PRO A 402 1.21 3.26 -6.08
C PRO A 402 -0.22 2.68 -6.25
N LEU A 403 -1.28 3.43 -5.91
CA LEU A 403 -2.67 2.99 -6.09
C LEU A 403 -2.98 2.69 -7.58
N ASP A 404 -4.06 1.97 -7.85
CA ASP A 404 -4.39 1.58 -9.24
C ASP A 404 -4.67 2.78 -10.13
N GLY A 405 -5.40 3.79 -9.63
CA GLY A 405 -5.59 5.06 -10.32
C GLY A 405 -4.28 5.80 -10.58
N GLY A 406 -3.35 5.75 -9.63
CA GLY A 406 -2.00 6.29 -9.82
C GLY A 406 -1.21 5.54 -10.88
N LYS A 407 -1.30 4.20 -10.94
CA LYS A 407 -0.71 3.41 -12.02
C LYS A 407 -1.34 3.74 -13.39
N ILE A 408 -2.67 3.90 -13.44
CA ILE A 408 -3.40 4.30 -14.67
C ILE A 408 -2.93 5.69 -15.11
N ALA A 409 -2.94 6.68 -14.23
CA ALA A 409 -2.49 8.03 -14.54
C ALA A 409 -1.03 8.04 -15.02
N ASN A 410 -0.18 7.23 -14.39
CA ASN A 410 1.20 7.06 -14.81
C ASN A 410 1.30 6.48 -16.23
N LEU A 411 0.61 5.38 -16.53
CA LEU A 411 0.60 4.75 -17.85
C LEU A 411 0.07 5.68 -18.95
N LEU A 412 -0.98 6.45 -18.65
CA LEU A 412 -1.65 7.29 -19.64
C LEU A 412 -0.92 8.61 -19.91
N VAL A 413 -0.33 9.23 -18.88
CA VAL A 413 0.21 10.60 -18.94
C VAL A 413 1.70 10.65 -18.67
N PHE A 414 2.14 10.22 -17.47
CA PHE A 414 3.45 10.54 -16.94
C PHE A 414 4.57 9.63 -17.45
N SER A 415 4.28 8.35 -17.77
CA SER A 415 5.27 7.37 -18.22
C SER A 415 5.98 7.75 -19.53
N ARG A 416 5.39 8.64 -20.34
CA ARG A 416 6.01 9.13 -21.59
C ARG A 416 7.28 9.93 -21.35
N PHE A 417 7.36 10.62 -20.24
CA PHE A 417 8.47 11.49 -19.89
C PHE A 417 9.18 10.92 -18.68
N ALA A 418 10.39 10.42 -18.87
CA ALA A 418 11.09 9.64 -17.88
C ALA A 418 11.25 10.36 -16.52
N TYR A 419 11.57 11.66 -16.52
CA TYR A 419 11.71 12.44 -15.29
C TYR A 419 10.36 12.83 -14.66
N ILE A 420 9.34 13.07 -15.49
CA ILE A 420 7.98 13.38 -15.01
C ILE A 420 7.36 12.15 -14.33
N ASP A 421 7.62 10.94 -14.82
CA ASP A 421 7.28 9.68 -14.14
C ASP A 421 7.85 9.61 -12.71
N VAL A 422 9.14 9.96 -12.57
CA VAL A 422 9.79 9.97 -11.25
C VAL A 422 9.20 11.05 -10.35
N LEU A 423 8.97 12.25 -10.88
CA LEU A 423 8.34 13.35 -10.14
C LEU A 423 6.93 12.98 -9.66
N PHE A 424 6.14 12.33 -10.53
CA PHE A 424 4.81 11.85 -10.17
C PHE A 424 4.85 10.81 -9.05
N LYS A 425 5.81 9.88 -9.08
CA LYS A 425 6.02 8.90 -8.00
C LYS A 425 6.45 9.58 -6.70
N LEU A 426 7.32 10.59 -6.77
CA LEU A 426 7.72 11.40 -5.60
C LEU A 426 6.54 12.17 -5.01
N PHE A 427 5.68 12.74 -5.86
CA PHE A 427 4.44 13.39 -5.42
C PHE A 427 3.52 12.39 -4.70
N GLY A 428 3.32 11.19 -5.27
CA GLY A 428 2.56 10.12 -4.62
C GLY A 428 3.15 9.73 -3.26
N LEU A 429 4.49 9.62 -3.18
CA LEU A 429 5.20 9.35 -1.94
C LEU A 429 4.99 10.44 -0.89
N PHE A 430 5.02 11.71 -1.29
CA PHE A 430 4.75 12.86 -0.42
C PHE A 430 3.33 12.82 0.13
N VAL A 431 2.33 12.61 -0.74
CA VAL A 431 0.92 12.52 -0.32
C VAL A 431 0.71 11.37 0.67
N LEU A 432 1.26 10.18 0.38
CA LEU A 432 1.19 9.04 1.29
C LEU A 432 1.93 9.31 2.61
N GLY A 433 3.03 10.04 2.57
CA GLY A 433 3.78 10.47 3.75
C GLY A 433 2.93 11.36 4.66
N CYS A 434 2.25 12.36 4.10
CA CYS A 434 1.32 13.21 4.85
C CYS A 434 0.15 12.41 5.45
N LEU A 435 -0.44 11.50 4.66
CA LEU A 435 -1.53 10.65 5.14
C LEU A 435 -1.07 9.65 6.22
N SER A 436 0.18 9.24 6.20
CA SER A 436 0.74 8.30 7.19
C SER A 436 0.87 8.90 8.59
N ILE A 437 0.82 10.23 8.73
CA ILE A 437 0.81 10.91 10.04
C ILE A 437 -0.48 10.54 10.80
N SER A 438 -1.62 10.53 10.10
CA SER A 438 -2.92 10.15 10.69
C SER A 438 -3.17 8.64 10.64
N GLN A 439 -2.59 7.93 9.66
CA GLN A 439 -2.78 6.49 9.44
C GLN A 439 -1.42 5.78 9.31
N PRO A 440 -0.77 5.41 10.43
CA PRO A 440 0.61 4.87 10.45
C PRO A 440 0.85 3.64 9.58
N VAL A 441 -0.18 2.84 9.29
CA VAL A 441 -0.11 1.68 8.38
C VAL A 441 0.33 2.10 6.98
N LEU A 442 -0.01 3.31 6.51
CA LEU A 442 0.40 3.83 5.21
C LEU A 442 1.91 4.06 5.11
N MET A 443 2.64 4.17 6.24
CA MET A 443 4.08 4.30 6.26
C MET A 443 4.79 3.13 5.55
N ILE A 444 4.17 1.94 5.54
CA ILE A 444 4.70 0.78 4.83
C ILE A 444 4.76 1.04 3.32
N PHE A 445 3.69 1.62 2.76
CA PHE A 445 3.66 2.00 1.34
C PHE A 445 4.70 3.10 1.03
N VAL A 446 4.89 4.04 1.96
CA VAL A 446 5.92 5.08 1.84
C VAL A 446 7.31 4.45 1.76
N ILE A 447 7.63 3.53 2.66
CA ILE A 447 8.92 2.83 2.68
C ILE A 447 9.13 2.01 1.40
N LEU A 448 8.16 1.16 1.03
CA LEU A 448 8.28 0.30 -0.16
C LEU A 448 8.40 1.11 -1.45
N THR A 449 7.60 2.17 -1.58
CA THR A 449 7.68 3.07 -2.74
C THR A 449 9.00 3.84 -2.74
N GLY A 450 9.45 4.34 -1.59
CA GLY A 450 10.72 5.04 -1.42
C GLY A 450 11.92 4.22 -1.89
N PHE A 451 11.98 2.94 -1.57
CA PHE A 451 13.03 2.04 -2.06
C PHE A 451 13.05 1.88 -3.60
N SER A 452 11.93 2.10 -4.28
CA SER A 452 11.87 2.02 -5.75
C SER A 452 12.34 3.29 -6.47
N ILE A 453 12.37 4.45 -5.79
CA ILE A 453 12.70 5.75 -6.40
C ILE A 453 14.12 5.80 -6.98
N PRO A 454 15.19 5.36 -6.27
CA PRO A 454 16.53 5.38 -6.84
C PRO A 454 16.67 4.57 -8.13
N GLN A 455 16.00 3.42 -8.22
CA GLN A 455 15.97 2.62 -9.45
C GLN A 455 15.20 3.31 -10.57
N SER A 456 14.04 3.91 -10.26
CA SER A 456 13.24 4.68 -11.20
C SER A 456 14.01 5.89 -11.75
N PHE A 457 14.79 6.58 -10.91
CA PHE A 457 15.62 7.70 -11.32
C PHE A 457 16.76 7.25 -12.26
N ARG A 458 17.44 6.14 -11.96
CA ARG A 458 18.46 5.57 -12.83
C ARG A 458 17.90 5.17 -14.20
N ALA A 459 16.72 4.54 -14.19
CA ALA A 459 16.02 4.18 -15.42
C ALA A 459 15.60 5.43 -16.22
N ALA A 460 15.13 6.47 -15.55
CA ALA A 460 14.78 7.75 -16.19
C ALA A 460 15.99 8.39 -16.87
N LYS A 461 17.13 8.42 -16.18
CA LYS A 461 18.40 8.96 -16.73
C LYS A 461 18.88 8.17 -17.96
N ALA A 462 18.77 6.83 -17.92
CA ALA A 462 19.10 5.98 -19.05
C ALA A 462 18.12 6.20 -20.21
N ASN A 463 16.82 6.19 -19.94
CA ASN A 463 15.78 6.41 -20.93
C ASN A 463 15.93 7.76 -21.66
N PHE A 464 16.23 8.83 -20.95
CA PHE A 464 16.43 10.14 -21.53
C PHE A 464 17.52 10.13 -22.61
N LYS A 465 18.61 9.37 -22.39
CA LYS A 465 19.71 9.23 -23.35
C LYS A 465 19.39 8.25 -24.51
N LEU A 466 18.69 7.16 -24.20
CA LEU A 466 18.43 6.07 -25.14
C LEU A 466 17.25 6.35 -26.09
N GLN A 467 16.20 7.04 -25.63
CA GLN A 467 15.00 7.28 -26.45
C GLN A 467 15.25 7.94 -27.82
N PRO A 468 16.10 8.96 -27.94
CA PRO A 468 16.37 9.56 -29.25
C PRO A 468 16.98 8.57 -30.24
N LEU A 469 17.90 7.70 -29.75
CA LEU A 469 18.61 6.71 -30.56
C LEU A 469 17.67 5.57 -30.99
N LEU A 470 16.83 5.08 -30.06
CA LEU A 470 15.88 4.00 -30.33
C LEU A 470 14.75 4.43 -31.28
N LYS A 471 14.38 5.71 -31.32
CA LYS A 471 13.36 6.24 -32.26
C LYS A 471 13.84 6.31 -33.70
N GLN A 472 15.14 6.33 -33.94
CA GLN A 472 15.69 6.35 -35.29
C GLN A 472 15.54 4.98 -35.99
N ASN A 473 15.46 3.90 -35.21
CA ASN A 473 15.36 2.53 -35.70
C ASN A 473 13.93 2.00 -35.48
N ASN A 474 13.38 1.37 -36.54
CA ASN A 474 12.09 0.70 -36.43
C ASN A 474 12.32 -0.80 -36.17
N TYR A 475 12.17 -1.21 -34.92
CA TYR A 475 12.44 -2.59 -34.51
C TYR A 475 11.23 -3.49 -34.80
N SER A 476 11.37 -4.38 -35.77
CA SER A 476 10.41 -5.46 -36.04
C SER A 476 10.58 -6.66 -35.11
N ASN A 477 11.77 -6.83 -34.53
CA ASN A 477 12.13 -7.93 -33.62
C ASN A 477 12.58 -7.37 -32.26
N GLN A 478 12.02 -7.93 -31.20
CA GLN A 478 12.36 -7.56 -29.83
C GLN A 478 13.82 -7.89 -29.47
N ASP A 479 14.40 -8.91 -30.06
CA ASP A 479 15.79 -9.32 -29.80
C ASP A 479 16.78 -8.25 -30.27
N ASN A 480 16.50 -7.63 -31.42
CA ASN A 480 17.31 -6.52 -31.95
C ASN A 480 17.20 -5.28 -31.02
N LEU A 481 15.99 -4.99 -30.55
CA LEU A 481 15.78 -3.91 -29.58
C LEU A 481 16.57 -4.13 -28.28
N ILE A 482 16.53 -5.35 -27.72
CA ILE A 482 17.27 -5.69 -26.51
C ILE A 482 18.77 -5.54 -26.74
N ASN A 483 19.29 -6.05 -27.86
CA ASN A 483 20.69 -5.98 -28.22
C ASN A 483 21.17 -4.51 -28.30
N ASP A 484 20.46 -3.67 -29.03
CA ASP A 484 20.80 -2.25 -29.18
C ASP A 484 20.74 -1.50 -27.84
N ILE A 485 19.77 -1.82 -26.98
CA ILE A 485 19.70 -1.24 -25.63
C ILE A 485 20.99 -1.57 -24.86
N PHE A 486 21.48 -2.81 -24.87
CA PHE A 486 22.71 -3.18 -24.18
C PHE A 486 23.94 -2.51 -24.80
N ILE A 487 24.03 -2.41 -26.15
CA ILE A 487 25.09 -1.68 -26.86
C ILE A 487 25.13 -0.22 -26.37
N TYR A 488 23.99 0.47 -26.36
CA TYR A 488 23.91 1.87 -25.92
C TYR A 488 24.18 2.03 -24.41
N LEU A 489 23.74 1.08 -23.57
CA LEU A 489 24.08 1.10 -22.16
C LEU A 489 25.61 1.01 -21.96
N LYS A 490 26.28 0.20 -22.77
CA LYS A 490 27.74 0.08 -22.74
C LYS A 490 28.41 1.38 -23.18
N GLN A 491 27.96 2.01 -24.28
CA GLN A 491 28.46 3.30 -24.78
C GLN A 491 28.29 4.43 -23.74
N PHE A 492 27.20 4.45 -22.97
CA PHE A 492 26.96 5.46 -21.95
C PHE A 492 27.57 5.12 -20.58
N LYS A 493 28.48 4.17 -20.52
CA LYS A 493 29.25 3.78 -19.32
C LYS A 493 28.36 3.27 -18.16
N TYR A 494 27.32 2.51 -18.48
CA TYR A 494 26.52 1.79 -17.46
C TYR A 494 27.08 0.39 -17.13
N ASN A 495 28.31 0.05 -17.60
CA ASN A 495 28.94 -1.26 -17.42
C ASN A 495 29.04 -1.67 -15.96
N ASN A 496 29.32 -0.71 -15.07
CA ASN A 496 29.57 -0.94 -13.65
C ASN A 496 28.30 -1.07 -12.79
N LEU A 497 27.12 -1.04 -13.42
CA LEU A 497 25.89 -1.27 -12.69
C LEU A 497 25.68 -2.76 -12.38
N PRO A 498 25.19 -3.09 -11.18
CA PRO A 498 24.73 -4.45 -10.89
C PRO A 498 23.70 -4.94 -11.94
N VAL A 499 23.77 -6.22 -12.31
CA VAL A 499 22.92 -6.80 -13.37
C VAL A 499 21.43 -6.59 -13.09
N ALA A 500 21.01 -6.68 -11.82
CA ALA A 500 19.62 -6.40 -11.44
C ALA A 500 19.17 -5.00 -11.84
N ASN A 501 20.04 -3.98 -11.67
CA ASN A 501 19.76 -2.61 -12.07
C ASN A 501 19.74 -2.45 -13.60
N LYS A 502 20.67 -3.10 -14.32
CA LYS A 502 20.66 -3.12 -15.79
C LYS A 502 19.37 -3.76 -16.32
N ASN A 503 18.99 -4.91 -15.80
CA ASN A 503 17.76 -5.61 -16.19
C ASN A 503 16.51 -4.75 -15.94
N PHE A 504 16.47 -4.02 -14.83
CA PHE A 504 15.38 -3.07 -14.55
C PHE A 504 15.33 -1.94 -15.58
N ILE A 505 16.49 -1.36 -15.92
CA ILE A 505 16.59 -0.30 -16.95
C ILE A 505 16.13 -0.84 -18.30
N VAL A 506 16.62 -2.01 -18.74
CA VAL A 506 16.24 -2.63 -20.01
C VAL A 506 14.73 -2.85 -20.09
N LYS A 507 14.12 -3.41 -19.05
CA LYS A 507 12.67 -3.60 -18.98
C LYS A 507 11.90 -2.29 -19.06
N ASP A 508 12.33 -1.26 -18.35
CA ASP A 508 11.68 0.06 -18.36
C ASP A 508 11.81 0.73 -19.74
N VAL A 509 12.97 0.60 -20.40
CA VAL A 509 13.21 1.10 -21.77
C VAL A 509 12.30 0.38 -22.78
N ILE A 510 12.24 -0.95 -22.75
CA ILE A 510 11.36 -1.76 -23.63
C ILE A 510 9.90 -1.35 -23.44
N ARG A 511 9.45 -1.26 -22.17
CA ARG A 511 8.09 -0.84 -21.82
C ARG A 511 7.76 0.53 -22.44
N ARG A 512 8.61 1.53 -22.22
CA ARG A 512 8.39 2.89 -22.73
C ARG A 512 8.45 2.96 -24.25
N TYR A 513 9.34 2.17 -24.87
CA TYR A 513 9.40 2.09 -26.32
C TYR A 513 8.08 1.58 -26.91
N ARG A 514 7.53 0.50 -26.35
CA ARG A 514 6.22 -0.05 -26.75
C ARG A 514 5.07 0.93 -26.48
N GLU A 515 5.04 1.58 -25.32
CA GLU A 515 4.03 2.57 -24.99
C GLU A 515 4.06 3.77 -25.93
N ALA A 516 5.23 4.16 -26.42
CA ALA A 516 5.37 5.27 -27.36
C ALA A 516 4.76 4.98 -28.75
N GLN A 517 4.72 3.69 -29.16
CA GLN A 517 4.13 3.26 -30.44
C GLN A 517 2.59 3.24 -30.43
N GLY A 518 1.94 3.34 -29.26
CA GLY A 518 0.49 3.33 -29.14
C GLY A 518 -0.18 4.52 -29.81
N LYS A 519 -1.32 4.30 -30.51
CA LYS A 519 -2.12 5.33 -31.15
C LYS A 519 -2.58 6.36 -30.12
N TRP A 520 -2.39 7.65 -30.40
CA TRP A 520 -2.78 8.74 -29.50
C TRP A 520 -4.29 8.78 -29.22
N ILE A 521 -5.13 8.42 -30.22
CA ILE A 521 -6.59 8.33 -30.07
C ILE A 521 -6.97 7.33 -28.97
N THR A 522 -6.38 6.13 -28.99
CA THR A 522 -6.62 5.12 -27.95
C THR A 522 -6.28 5.66 -26.56
N ARG A 523 -5.19 6.42 -26.44
CA ARG A 523 -4.76 7.01 -25.18
C ARG A 523 -5.74 8.05 -24.67
N ILE A 524 -6.23 8.95 -25.53
CA ILE A 524 -7.25 9.95 -25.16
C ILE A 524 -8.54 9.27 -24.73
N SER A 525 -9.00 8.26 -25.48
CA SER A 525 -10.20 7.50 -25.12
C SER A 525 -10.07 6.86 -23.73
N LEU A 526 -8.89 6.32 -23.41
CA LEU A 526 -8.62 5.72 -22.08
C LEU A 526 -8.52 6.80 -20.98
N ILE A 527 -8.00 7.99 -21.27
CA ILE A 527 -8.01 9.13 -20.33
C ILE A 527 -9.46 9.53 -20.01
N ILE A 528 -10.29 9.67 -21.05
CA ILE A 528 -11.73 10.00 -20.88
C ILE A 528 -12.42 8.92 -20.04
N LEU A 529 -12.17 7.65 -20.33
CA LEU A 529 -12.73 6.53 -19.55
C LEU A 529 -12.30 6.60 -18.09
N TYR A 530 -11.02 6.81 -17.81
CA TYR A 530 -10.50 6.91 -16.45
C TYR A 530 -11.06 8.12 -15.69
N CYS A 531 -11.03 9.30 -16.30
CA CYS A 531 -11.60 10.52 -15.71
C CYS A 531 -13.11 10.37 -15.49
N GLY A 532 -13.83 9.76 -16.44
CA GLY A 532 -15.25 9.46 -16.31
C GLY A 532 -15.54 8.47 -15.17
N SER A 533 -14.70 7.45 -15.00
CA SER A 533 -14.81 6.50 -13.89
C SER A 533 -14.58 7.17 -12.53
N LEU A 534 -13.59 8.04 -12.44
CA LEU A 534 -13.26 8.78 -11.21
C LEU A 534 -14.38 9.76 -10.86
N LEU A 535 -14.81 10.59 -11.83
CA LEU A 535 -15.90 11.55 -11.65
C LEU A 535 -17.22 10.87 -11.34
N GLY A 536 -17.55 9.78 -12.05
CA GLY A 536 -18.74 8.97 -11.81
C GLY A 536 -18.74 8.35 -10.42
N GLY A 537 -17.58 7.89 -9.93
CA GLY A 537 -17.41 7.39 -8.58
C GLY A 537 -17.67 8.48 -7.53
N PHE A 538 -17.09 9.67 -7.68
CA PHE A 538 -17.33 10.79 -6.79
C PHE A 538 -18.79 11.26 -6.79
N THR A 539 -19.37 11.46 -7.97
CA THR A 539 -20.76 11.93 -8.10
C THR A 539 -21.76 10.91 -7.59
N GLY A 540 -21.54 9.61 -7.88
CA GLY A 540 -22.35 8.52 -7.36
C GLY A 540 -22.28 8.42 -5.83
N THR A 541 -21.08 8.59 -5.26
CA THR A 541 -20.89 8.62 -3.80
C THR A 541 -21.61 9.82 -3.17
N LEU A 542 -21.48 11.00 -3.75
CA LEU A 542 -22.21 12.20 -3.27
C LEU A 542 -23.72 12.00 -3.34
N TYR A 543 -24.23 11.37 -4.39
CA TYR A 543 -25.65 11.03 -4.51
C TYR A 543 -26.10 10.04 -3.42
N ALA A 544 -25.28 9.04 -3.12
CA ALA A 544 -25.55 8.06 -2.06
C ALA A 544 -25.54 8.69 -0.66
N ILE A 545 -24.71 9.71 -0.41
CA ILE A 545 -24.70 10.48 0.85
C ILE A 545 -25.95 11.33 0.99
N SER A 546 -26.29 12.08 -0.05
CA SER A 546 -27.46 12.95 -0.09
C SER A 546 -27.88 13.17 -1.55
N PRO A 547 -29.09 12.79 -1.93
CA PRO A 547 -29.60 13.09 -3.27
C PRO A 547 -29.60 14.60 -3.59
N ARG A 548 -29.56 15.44 -2.58
CA ARG A 548 -29.40 16.90 -2.71
C ARG A 548 -27.96 17.34 -3.01
N ALA A 549 -26.96 16.48 -2.81
CA ALA A 549 -25.57 16.83 -3.07
C ALA A 549 -25.27 17.03 -4.56
N ILE A 550 -26.06 16.45 -5.47
CA ILE A 550 -25.96 16.75 -6.91
C ILE A 550 -26.32 18.21 -7.23
N THR A 551 -27.25 18.79 -6.46
CA THR A 551 -27.53 20.22 -6.62
C THR A 551 -26.33 21.12 -6.26
N LEU A 552 -25.42 20.62 -5.40
CA LEU A 552 -24.14 21.28 -5.09
C LEU A 552 -23.16 21.24 -6.29
N LEU A 553 -23.16 20.19 -7.09
CA LEU A 553 -22.33 20.12 -8.31
C LEU A 553 -22.81 21.10 -9.39
N SER A 554 -24.12 21.37 -9.46
CA SER A 554 -24.66 22.43 -10.33
C SER A 554 -24.27 23.84 -9.83
N GLU A 555 -23.74 23.95 -8.61
CA GLU A 555 -23.28 25.19 -8.01
C GLU A 555 -21.77 25.48 -8.24
N ILE A 556 -21.00 24.53 -8.76
CA ILE A 556 -19.57 24.73 -9.08
C ILE A 556 -19.33 25.99 -9.96
N PRO A 557 -20.14 26.27 -11.01
CA PRO A 557 -19.99 27.50 -11.78
C PRO A 557 -20.15 28.76 -10.96
N HIS A 558 -20.83 28.65 -9.79
CA HIS A 558 -21.16 29.77 -8.91
C HIS A 558 -20.15 29.98 -7.76
N MET A 559 -19.12 29.14 -7.65
CA MET A 559 -18.03 29.33 -6.68
C MET A 559 -17.23 30.62 -6.90
N PHE A 560 -17.27 31.15 -8.12
CA PHE A 560 -16.58 32.40 -8.50
C PHE A 560 -17.47 33.63 -8.43
N GLU A 561 -18.74 33.51 -7.97
CA GLU A 561 -19.62 34.65 -7.75
C GLU A 561 -19.13 35.52 -6.59
N ASN A 562 -19.21 36.83 -6.75
CA ASN A 562 -18.94 37.75 -5.67
C ASN A 562 -20.02 37.65 -4.56
N PRO A 563 -19.75 38.12 -3.33
CA PRO A 563 -20.68 37.98 -2.21
C PRO A 563 -22.08 38.57 -2.47
N LYS A 564 -22.18 39.64 -3.30
CA LYS A 564 -23.46 40.28 -3.64
C LYS A 564 -24.28 39.39 -4.57
N GLN A 565 -23.68 38.86 -5.64
CA GLN A 565 -24.33 37.96 -6.58
C GLN A 565 -24.78 36.65 -5.90
N ARG A 566 -23.95 36.10 -4.99
CA ARG A 566 -24.30 34.92 -4.19
C ARG A 566 -25.53 35.18 -3.31
N ARG A 567 -25.60 36.36 -2.70
CA ARG A 567 -26.74 36.75 -1.89
C ARG A 567 -28.02 36.95 -2.73
N GLU A 568 -27.93 37.58 -3.89
CA GLU A 568 -29.06 37.80 -4.79
C GLU A 568 -29.60 36.46 -5.32
N ARG A 569 -28.71 35.56 -5.74
CA ARG A 569 -29.10 34.22 -6.16
C ARG A 569 -29.77 33.43 -5.04
N PHE A 570 -29.19 33.44 -3.83
CA PHE A 570 -29.80 32.80 -2.67
C PHE A 570 -31.22 33.30 -2.45
N LEU A 571 -31.43 34.61 -2.46
CA LEU A 571 -32.76 35.22 -2.28
C LEU A 571 -33.74 34.85 -3.41
N SER A 572 -33.26 34.75 -4.66
CA SER A 572 -34.09 34.35 -5.79
C SER A 572 -34.57 32.90 -5.66
N ILE A 573 -33.70 31.99 -5.23
CA ILE A 573 -34.06 30.58 -4.96
C ILE A 573 -35.11 30.50 -3.85
N GLN A 574 -34.90 31.22 -2.76
CA GLN A 574 -35.85 31.24 -1.66
C GLN A 574 -37.25 31.81 -2.07
N LYS A 575 -37.28 32.88 -2.85
CA LYS A 575 -38.55 33.43 -3.39
C LYS A 575 -39.28 32.39 -4.25
N ARG A 576 -38.56 31.70 -5.14
CA ARG A 576 -39.13 30.65 -6.00
C ARG A 576 -39.71 29.47 -5.20
N GLU A 577 -39.05 29.08 -4.11
CA GLU A 577 -39.59 28.01 -3.24
C GLU A 577 -40.87 28.50 -2.45
N VAL A 578 -40.93 29.74 -2.02
CA VAL A 578 -42.15 30.34 -1.46
C VAL A 578 -43.30 30.35 -2.48
N GLU A 579 -43.01 30.74 -3.74
CA GLU A 579 -43.99 30.74 -4.84
C GLU A 579 -44.52 29.33 -5.11
N LYS A 580 -43.65 28.32 -5.19
CA LYS A 580 -44.04 26.93 -5.39
C LYS A 580 -44.95 26.41 -4.26
N ALA A 581 -44.56 26.67 -3.02
CA ALA A 581 -45.36 26.28 -1.86
C ALA A 581 -46.69 27.03 -1.84
N THR A 582 -46.71 28.31 -2.22
CA THR A 582 -47.94 29.10 -2.31
C THR A 582 -48.87 28.58 -3.41
N ALA A 583 -48.34 28.21 -4.57
CA ALA A 583 -49.14 27.59 -5.64
C ALA A 583 -49.71 26.21 -5.23
N ALA A 584 -48.95 25.43 -4.45
CA ALA A 584 -49.47 24.18 -3.87
C ALA A 584 -50.63 24.43 -2.92
N LEU A 585 -50.54 25.46 -2.07
CA LEU A 585 -51.60 25.86 -1.12
C LEU A 585 -52.84 26.45 -1.82
N GLN A 586 -52.68 27.08 -2.97
CA GLN A 586 -53.82 27.50 -3.82
C GLN A 586 -54.60 26.30 -4.36
N LYS A 587 -53.91 25.21 -4.68
CA LYS A 587 -54.56 23.96 -5.15
C LYS A 587 -55.16 23.16 -4.00
N ASN A 588 -54.48 23.10 -2.88
CA ASN A 588 -54.91 22.38 -1.68
C ASN A 588 -54.64 23.24 -0.44
N PRO A 589 -55.65 24.04 0.07
CA PRO A 589 -55.49 24.86 1.23
C PRO A 589 -55.23 24.13 2.55
N ASN A 590 -55.37 22.80 2.56
CA ASN A 590 -55.12 21.96 3.75
C ASN A 590 -53.80 21.18 3.64
N ASP A 591 -52.94 21.52 2.68
CA ASP A 591 -51.61 20.88 2.52
C ASP A 591 -50.64 21.34 3.62
N ILE A 592 -50.53 20.55 4.67
CA ILE A 592 -49.67 20.80 5.82
C ILE A 592 -48.19 20.84 5.42
N ASP A 593 -47.76 19.96 4.53
CA ASP A 593 -46.37 19.89 4.06
C ASP A 593 -45.97 21.17 3.30
N ALA A 594 -46.88 21.70 2.50
CA ALA A 594 -46.67 22.97 1.80
C ALA A 594 -46.55 24.16 2.79
N TYR A 595 -47.39 24.21 3.83
CA TYR A 595 -47.23 25.20 4.91
C TYR A 595 -45.89 25.06 5.64
N ILE A 596 -45.49 23.81 6.01
CA ILE A 596 -44.19 23.57 6.69
C ILE A 596 -43.03 24.05 5.82
N LYS A 597 -43.03 23.67 4.51
CA LYS A 597 -42.01 24.13 3.58
C LYS A 597 -41.94 25.64 3.47
N ARG A 598 -43.11 26.30 3.30
CA ARG A 598 -43.17 27.76 3.20
C ARG A 598 -42.71 28.46 4.45
N ALA A 599 -43.17 28.00 5.64
CA ALA A 599 -42.75 28.55 6.92
C ALA A 599 -41.24 28.49 7.13
N ARG A 600 -40.58 27.36 6.77
CA ARG A 600 -39.12 27.21 6.87
C ARG A 600 -38.40 28.20 5.97
N VAL A 601 -38.82 28.33 4.70
CA VAL A 601 -38.22 29.25 3.77
C VAL A 601 -38.42 30.72 4.21
N LEU A 602 -39.59 31.07 4.67
CA LEU A 602 -39.90 32.40 5.23
C LEU A 602 -39.02 32.73 6.43
N GLN A 603 -38.75 31.77 7.32
CA GLN A 603 -37.79 31.92 8.42
C GLN A 603 -36.37 32.25 7.89
N THR A 604 -35.89 31.49 6.91
CA THR A 604 -34.58 31.73 6.29
C THR A 604 -34.50 33.13 5.66
N MET A 605 -35.59 33.60 5.07
CA MET A 605 -35.73 34.95 4.49
C MET A 605 -35.97 36.06 5.56
N GLN A 606 -35.89 35.73 6.84
CA GLN A 606 -36.19 36.61 7.97
C GLN A 606 -37.65 37.14 8.01
N ASN A 607 -38.54 36.57 7.19
CA ASN A 607 -39.97 36.90 7.26
C ASN A 607 -40.67 36.09 8.35
N LYS A 608 -40.35 36.45 9.58
CA LYS A 608 -40.88 35.76 10.79
C LYS A 608 -42.39 35.84 10.90
N LYS A 609 -42.99 36.97 10.50
CA LYS A 609 -44.46 37.15 10.53
C LYS A 609 -45.18 36.19 9.61
N GLY A 610 -44.68 36.04 8.37
CA GLY A 610 -45.21 35.08 7.41
C GLY A 610 -45.09 33.64 7.90
N ALA A 611 -43.95 33.28 8.50
CA ALA A 611 -43.76 31.96 9.09
C ALA A 611 -44.71 31.66 10.26
N VAL A 612 -44.98 32.65 11.15
CA VAL A 612 -45.97 32.51 12.21
C VAL A 612 -47.39 32.30 11.66
N SER A 613 -47.76 33.00 10.56
CA SER A 613 -49.03 32.82 9.89
C SER A 613 -49.20 31.39 9.38
N ASP A 614 -48.16 30.82 8.79
CA ASP A 614 -48.17 29.42 8.30
C ASP A 614 -48.30 28.44 9.47
N TYR A 615 -47.55 28.63 10.55
CA TYR A 615 -47.72 27.80 11.75
C TYR A 615 -49.11 27.92 12.40
N ASN A 616 -49.75 29.07 12.30
CA ASN A 616 -51.15 29.20 12.75
C ASN A 616 -52.09 28.27 11.97
N GLN A 617 -51.90 28.17 10.64
CA GLN A 617 -52.68 27.24 9.80
C GLN A 617 -52.35 25.79 10.11
N ILE A 618 -51.06 25.45 10.25
CA ILE A 618 -50.62 24.08 10.59
C ILE A 618 -51.25 23.67 11.93
N ILE A 619 -51.21 24.50 12.96
CA ILE A 619 -51.77 24.23 14.29
C ILE A 619 -53.30 24.10 14.24
N ARG A 620 -53.97 24.84 13.34
CA ARG A 620 -55.39 24.68 13.11
C ARG A 620 -55.75 23.32 12.50
N LEU A 621 -54.92 22.87 11.56
CA LEU A 621 -55.14 21.59 10.88
C LEU A 621 -54.72 20.40 11.74
N GLU A 622 -53.62 20.54 12.50
CA GLU A 622 -53.07 19.52 13.39
C GLU A 622 -52.87 20.07 14.81
N PRO A 623 -53.92 20.24 15.62
CA PRO A 623 -53.83 20.88 16.93
C PRO A 623 -53.00 20.13 17.97
N ASN A 624 -52.86 18.82 17.81
CA ASN A 624 -52.15 17.93 18.76
C ASN A 624 -50.64 17.81 18.47
N GLN A 625 -50.17 18.34 17.36
CA GLN A 625 -48.73 18.28 16.99
C GLN A 625 -47.94 19.33 17.76
N THR A 626 -47.31 18.91 18.83
CA THR A 626 -46.62 19.78 19.80
C THR A 626 -45.44 20.53 19.19
N GLN A 627 -44.75 19.95 18.20
CA GLN A 627 -43.55 20.53 17.57
C GLN A 627 -43.88 21.86 16.84
N HIS A 628 -45.01 21.96 16.19
CA HIS A 628 -45.41 23.17 15.45
C HIS A 628 -45.68 24.34 16.41
N ARG A 629 -46.30 24.08 17.58
CA ARG A 629 -46.45 25.08 18.62
C ARG A 629 -45.12 25.54 19.21
N PHE A 630 -44.22 24.61 19.44
CA PHE A 630 -42.88 24.94 19.90
C PHE A 630 -42.11 25.84 18.90
N ASN A 631 -42.21 25.54 17.60
CA ASN A 631 -41.62 26.37 16.55
C ASN A 631 -42.26 27.76 16.49
N ARG A 632 -43.59 27.86 16.65
CA ARG A 632 -44.33 29.14 16.70
C ARG A 632 -43.94 29.97 17.92
N ALA A 633 -43.83 29.36 19.10
CA ALA A 633 -43.36 30.02 20.31
C ALA A 633 -41.97 30.65 20.10
N ASN A 634 -41.02 29.93 19.55
CA ASN A 634 -39.69 30.45 19.25
C ASN A 634 -39.70 31.62 18.25
N LEU A 635 -40.60 31.62 17.28
CA LEU A 635 -40.76 32.72 16.34
C LEU A 635 -41.40 33.94 17.03
N ASN A 636 -42.40 33.73 17.88
CA ASN A 636 -43.04 34.77 18.67
C ASN A 636 -42.03 35.41 19.64
N SER A 637 -41.15 34.63 20.25
CA SER A 637 -40.04 35.14 21.06
C SER A 637 -39.17 36.11 20.28
N ARG A 638 -38.77 35.72 19.05
CA ARG A 638 -37.95 36.56 18.16
C ARG A 638 -38.67 37.76 17.56
N LEU A 639 -39.98 37.78 17.60
CA LEU A 639 -40.84 38.91 17.18
C LEU A 639 -41.18 39.84 18.35
N GLY A 640 -40.86 39.46 19.59
CA GLY A 640 -41.26 40.19 20.80
C GLY A 640 -42.72 39.96 21.21
N ASN A 641 -43.42 38.99 20.64
CA ASN A 641 -44.79 38.62 20.96
C ASN A 641 -44.84 37.70 22.19
N ILE A 642 -44.36 38.22 23.32
CA ILE A 642 -44.08 37.40 24.51
C ILE A 642 -45.34 36.73 25.07
N GLN A 643 -46.48 37.37 24.99
CA GLN A 643 -47.74 36.80 25.49
C GLN A 643 -48.17 35.56 24.66
N ALA A 644 -48.01 35.62 23.31
CA ALA A 644 -48.30 34.49 22.43
C ALA A 644 -47.30 33.34 22.61
N GLU A 645 -46.05 33.70 22.89
CA GLU A 645 -45.00 32.74 23.24
C GLU A 645 -45.37 31.93 24.50
N ILE A 646 -45.78 32.62 25.57
CA ILE A 646 -46.20 31.99 26.83
C ILE A 646 -47.43 31.09 26.63
N GLN A 647 -48.43 31.56 25.87
CA GLN A 647 -49.62 30.74 25.57
C GLN A 647 -49.28 29.40 24.89
N ASP A 648 -48.34 29.42 23.97
CA ASP A 648 -47.89 28.19 23.33
C ASP A 648 -47.17 27.28 24.33
N TYR A 649 -46.29 27.80 25.18
CA TYR A 649 -45.64 27.03 26.23
C TYR A 649 -46.62 26.48 27.28
N ASP A 650 -47.65 27.23 27.66
CA ASP A 650 -48.72 26.77 28.55
C ASP A 650 -49.42 25.53 27.97
N TYR A 651 -49.70 25.55 26.68
CA TYR A 651 -50.32 24.43 25.99
C TYR A 651 -49.38 23.22 25.94
N LEU A 652 -48.08 23.43 25.63
CA LEU A 652 -47.09 22.37 25.57
C LEU A 652 -46.89 21.69 26.93
N LEU A 653 -46.94 22.44 28.01
CA LEU A 653 -46.84 21.90 29.38
C LEU A 653 -48.05 21.08 29.76
N LYS A 654 -49.28 21.47 29.33
CA LYS A 654 -50.47 20.62 29.50
C LYS A 654 -50.34 19.27 28.86
N LEU A 655 -49.63 19.18 27.72
CA LEU A 655 -49.36 17.96 27.01
C LEU A 655 -48.05 17.25 27.45
N ASN A 656 -47.40 17.71 28.49
CA ASN A 656 -46.13 17.19 29.00
C ASN A 656 -45.01 17.07 27.92
N HIS A 657 -45.00 18.00 26.95
CA HIS A 657 -44.01 18.01 25.87
C HIS A 657 -42.70 18.63 26.34
N LYS A 658 -41.61 17.83 26.44
CA LYS A 658 -40.26 18.27 26.83
C LYS A 658 -40.29 19.24 28.02
N PRO A 659 -40.90 18.87 29.17
CA PRO A 659 -41.30 19.82 30.20
C PRO A 659 -40.13 20.64 30.75
N HIS A 660 -38.94 20.03 30.90
CA HIS A 660 -37.75 20.75 31.40
C HIS A 660 -37.34 21.92 30.48
N LEU A 661 -37.40 21.73 29.15
CA LEU A 661 -37.05 22.76 28.16
C LEU A 661 -38.14 23.83 28.10
N VAL A 662 -39.43 23.42 28.09
CA VAL A 662 -40.56 24.35 27.98
C VAL A 662 -40.71 25.22 29.24
N TYR A 663 -40.51 24.66 30.44
CA TYR A 663 -40.45 25.45 31.65
C TYR A 663 -39.32 26.50 31.62
N SER A 664 -38.12 26.12 31.16
CA SER A 664 -36.98 27.04 31.05
C SER A 664 -37.31 28.21 30.10
N GLN A 665 -37.79 27.89 28.89
CA GLN A 665 -38.15 28.91 27.89
C GLN A 665 -39.32 29.81 28.37
N ARG A 666 -40.32 29.25 29.04
CA ARG A 666 -41.42 30.03 29.61
C ARG A 666 -40.95 30.94 30.75
N ALA A 667 -40.00 30.48 31.56
CA ALA A 667 -39.39 31.31 32.61
C ALA A 667 -38.65 32.53 32.03
N GLU A 668 -37.90 32.30 30.93
CA GLU A 668 -37.23 33.39 30.19
C GLU A 668 -38.25 34.39 29.61
N ALA A 669 -39.34 33.90 29.02
CA ALA A 669 -40.41 34.74 28.50
C ALA A 669 -41.10 35.55 29.62
N LYS A 670 -41.41 34.95 30.77
CA LYS A 670 -41.96 35.63 31.94
C LYS A 670 -40.98 36.66 32.49
N THR A 671 -39.67 36.36 32.49
CA THR A 671 -38.64 37.34 32.91
C THR A 671 -38.67 38.60 32.04
N LYS A 672 -38.83 38.45 30.72
CA LYS A 672 -38.98 39.57 29.77
C LYS A 672 -40.22 40.40 30.06
N LEU A 673 -41.31 39.78 30.55
CA LEU A 673 -42.50 40.44 30.99
C LEU A 673 -42.42 41.04 32.45
N ARG A 674 -41.28 40.86 33.13
CA ARG A 674 -41.07 41.21 34.55
C ARG A 674 -41.93 40.37 35.49
N ASP A 675 -42.50 39.25 35.04
CA ASP A 675 -43.21 38.35 35.98
C ASP A 675 -42.15 37.43 36.63
N TYR A 676 -41.38 38.03 37.52
CA TYR A 676 -40.26 37.34 38.19
C TYR A 676 -40.76 36.23 39.12
N LYS A 677 -41.92 36.36 39.75
CA LYS A 677 -42.50 35.32 40.61
C LYS A 677 -42.87 34.06 39.75
N GLY A 678 -43.55 34.31 38.65
CA GLY A 678 -43.89 33.24 37.72
C GLY A 678 -42.69 32.59 37.10
N ALA A 679 -41.63 33.35 36.82
CA ALA A 679 -40.36 32.81 36.27
C ALA A 679 -39.62 31.93 37.30
N ILE A 680 -39.56 32.33 38.57
CA ILE A 680 -39.00 31.51 39.65
C ILE A 680 -39.78 30.20 39.82
N ALA A 681 -41.10 30.23 39.75
CA ALA A 681 -41.94 29.04 39.84
C ALA A 681 -41.61 28.06 38.74
N ASP A 682 -41.40 28.55 37.51
CA ASP A 682 -40.98 27.70 36.38
C ASP A 682 -39.57 27.16 36.56
N TYR A 683 -38.58 27.97 36.96
CA TYR A 683 -37.23 27.47 37.24
C TYR A 683 -37.19 26.47 38.41
N ASN A 684 -38.08 26.58 39.40
CA ASN A 684 -38.23 25.57 40.44
C ASN A 684 -38.66 24.22 39.85
N GLN A 685 -39.52 24.20 38.83
CA GLN A 685 -39.88 22.97 38.12
C GLN A 685 -38.71 22.44 37.27
N VAL A 686 -37.98 23.34 36.60
CA VAL A 686 -36.79 22.95 35.84
C VAL A 686 -35.76 22.29 36.75
N ILE A 687 -35.47 22.88 37.91
CA ILE A 687 -34.53 22.36 38.90
C ILE A 687 -35.01 21.01 39.48
N LYS A 688 -36.33 20.89 39.73
CA LYS A 688 -36.92 19.62 40.17
C LYS A 688 -36.73 18.50 39.13
N LEU A 689 -36.85 18.83 37.86
CA LEU A 689 -36.68 17.87 36.74
C LEU A 689 -35.21 17.59 36.43
N ASN A 690 -34.33 18.59 36.60
CA ASN A 690 -32.90 18.45 36.37
C ASN A 690 -32.07 19.19 37.43
N PRO A 691 -31.86 18.59 38.60
CA PRO A 691 -31.19 19.22 39.74
C PRO A 691 -29.67 19.34 39.59
N LYS A 692 -29.08 18.71 38.57
CA LYS A 692 -27.63 18.72 38.36
C LYS A 692 -27.14 19.79 37.37
N SER A 693 -28.04 20.60 36.78
CA SER A 693 -27.65 21.66 35.85
C SER A 693 -27.35 22.95 36.61
N SER A 694 -26.09 23.35 36.66
CA SER A 694 -25.60 24.62 37.23
C SER A 694 -26.31 25.84 36.64
N LEU A 695 -26.54 25.83 35.33
CA LEU A 695 -27.18 26.93 34.58
C LEU A 695 -28.60 27.24 35.08
N ASN A 696 -29.35 26.23 35.51
CA ASN A 696 -30.71 26.45 36.01
C ASN A 696 -30.72 27.27 37.34
N TYR A 697 -29.76 27.02 38.22
CA TYR A 697 -29.56 27.78 39.43
C TYR A 697 -29.07 29.20 39.12
N ILE A 698 -28.15 29.37 38.17
CA ILE A 698 -27.66 30.67 37.73
C ILE A 698 -28.81 31.52 37.22
N ASN A 699 -29.63 30.99 36.33
CA ASN A 699 -30.75 31.70 35.73
C ASN A 699 -31.78 32.11 36.80
N ARG A 700 -32.12 31.22 37.74
CA ARG A 700 -33.02 31.55 38.87
C ARG A 700 -32.38 32.59 39.80
N GLY A 701 -31.10 32.47 40.08
CA GLY A 701 -30.34 33.42 40.89
C GLY A 701 -30.34 34.84 40.33
N TYR A 702 -30.20 35.00 39.00
CA TYR A 702 -30.32 36.32 38.36
C TYR A 702 -31.72 36.91 38.55
N ILE A 703 -32.78 36.10 38.54
CA ILE A 703 -34.13 36.56 38.77
C ILE A 703 -34.30 36.97 40.26
N HIS A 704 -33.69 36.25 41.19
CA HIS A 704 -33.65 36.66 42.61
C HIS A 704 -32.94 38.01 42.79
N ILE A 705 -31.86 38.30 42.05
CA ILE A 705 -31.22 39.64 42.04
C ILE A 705 -32.22 40.72 41.61
N GLN A 706 -33.00 40.46 40.53
CA GLN A 706 -34.02 41.44 40.07
C GLN A 706 -35.11 41.69 41.10
N LEU A 707 -35.48 40.69 41.90
CA LEU A 707 -36.42 40.80 43.01
C LEU A 707 -35.79 41.35 44.28
N LYS A 708 -34.49 41.69 44.28
CA LYS A 708 -33.73 42.13 45.46
C LYS A 708 -33.63 41.07 46.57
N ASP A 709 -33.88 39.78 46.22
CA ASP A 709 -33.72 38.66 47.14
C ASP A 709 -32.29 38.12 47.02
N TYR A 710 -31.35 38.89 47.53
CA TYR A 710 -29.91 38.60 47.39
C TYR A 710 -29.48 37.40 48.19
N LYS A 711 -30.20 36.98 49.22
CA LYS A 711 -29.92 35.78 49.99
C LYS A 711 -30.21 34.51 49.17
N SER A 712 -31.33 34.46 48.48
CA SER A 712 -31.69 33.37 47.62
C SER A 712 -30.78 33.33 46.40
N ALA A 713 -30.41 34.48 45.83
CA ALA A 713 -29.43 34.56 44.75
C ALA A 713 -28.05 33.98 45.17
N LEU A 714 -27.61 34.29 46.40
CA LEU A 714 -26.37 33.76 46.96
C LEU A 714 -26.42 32.24 47.15
N ALA A 715 -27.54 31.70 47.62
CA ALA A 715 -27.76 30.27 47.76
C ALA A 715 -27.70 29.55 46.41
N ASP A 716 -28.34 30.11 45.38
CA ASP A 716 -28.32 29.57 44.02
C ASP A 716 -26.91 29.59 43.40
N ALA A 717 -26.19 30.71 43.57
CA ALA A 717 -24.81 30.82 43.11
C ALA A 717 -23.88 29.79 43.77
N ASN A 718 -24.03 29.61 45.10
CA ASN A 718 -23.25 28.59 45.82
C ASN A 718 -23.57 27.19 45.30
N LYS A 719 -24.83 26.90 44.99
CA LYS A 719 -25.24 25.60 44.44
C LYS A 719 -24.69 25.40 43.03
N ALA A 720 -24.70 26.43 42.21
CA ALA A 720 -24.10 26.37 40.87
C ALA A 720 -22.60 26.11 40.92
N ILE A 721 -21.84 26.79 41.81
CA ILE A 721 -20.41 26.57 42.02
C ILE A 721 -20.13 25.14 42.53
N GLN A 722 -20.99 24.64 43.42
CA GLN A 722 -20.85 23.25 43.91
C GLN A 722 -21.01 22.23 42.81
N LEU A 723 -21.91 22.48 41.84
CA LEU A 723 -22.17 21.59 40.73
C LEU A 723 -21.06 21.69 39.63
N GLU A 724 -20.60 22.90 39.38
CA GLU A 724 -19.64 23.20 38.33
C GLU A 724 -18.67 24.32 38.76
N PRO A 725 -17.56 23.96 39.44
CA PRO A 725 -16.62 24.93 40.02
C PRO A 725 -15.83 25.77 39.01
N GLN A 726 -15.83 25.37 37.75
CA GLN A 726 -15.09 26.05 36.67
C GLN A 726 -15.98 26.99 35.84
N LEU A 727 -17.27 27.08 36.16
CA LEU A 727 -18.22 27.95 35.45
C LEU A 727 -18.15 29.39 35.97
N HIS A 728 -17.53 30.29 35.19
CA HIS A 728 -17.29 31.70 35.57
C HIS A 728 -18.58 32.46 35.90
N ASP A 729 -19.69 32.21 35.18
CA ASP A 729 -20.99 32.84 35.41
C ASP A 729 -21.51 32.65 36.85
N SER A 730 -21.23 31.53 37.48
CA SER A 730 -21.59 31.23 38.85
C SER A 730 -20.94 32.19 39.83
N TYR A 731 -19.68 32.55 39.60
CA TYR A 731 -18.92 33.49 40.41
C TYR A 731 -19.35 34.93 40.12
N ILE A 732 -19.72 35.27 38.87
CA ILE A 732 -20.32 36.57 38.54
C ILE A 732 -21.61 36.79 39.32
N LEU A 733 -22.53 35.83 39.31
CA LEU A 733 -23.77 35.88 40.05
C LEU A 733 -23.50 36.06 41.56
N ARG A 734 -22.58 35.28 42.15
CA ARG A 734 -22.24 35.36 43.57
C ARG A 734 -21.61 36.71 43.94
N SER A 735 -20.72 37.22 43.09
CA SER A 735 -20.14 38.56 43.26
C SER A 735 -21.19 39.66 43.27
N GLN A 736 -22.17 39.60 42.34
CA GLN A 736 -23.29 40.56 42.32
C GLN A 736 -24.13 40.46 43.60
N ALA A 737 -24.47 39.26 44.04
CA ALA A 737 -25.23 39.07 45.29
C ALA A 737 -24.45 39.60 46.50
N TYR A 738 -23.14 39.35 46.62
CA TYR A 738 -22.30 39.91 47.69
C TYR A 738 -22.21 41.44 47.64
N THR A 739 -22.08 42.03 46.45
CA THR A 739 -22.06 43.47 46.28
C THR A 739 -23.33 44.08 46.82
N MET A 740 -24.49 43.54 46.50
CA MET A 740 -25.78 44.03 46.92
C MET A 740 -26.08 43.78 48.41
N LEU A 741 -25.42 42.83 49.05
CA LEU A 741 -25.41 42.53 50.45
C LEU A 741 -24.40 43.39 51.27
N GLY A 742 -23.57 44.21 50.58
CA GLY A 742 -22.55 45.06 51.20
C GLY A 742 -21.24 44.35 51.52
N ASN A 743 -21.06 43.09 51.11
CA ASN A 743 -19.80 42.34 51.30
C ASN A 743 -18.84 42.55 50.12
N THR A 744 -18.28 43.77 50.07
CA THR A 744 -17.40 44.17 48.94
C THR A 744 -16.14 43.33 48.82
N LYS A 745 -15.60 42.81 49.94
CA LYS A 745 -14.38 41.95 49.92
C LYS A 745 -14.67 40.61 49.25
N ALA A 746 -15.76 39.95 49.63
CA ALA A 746 -16.14 38.68 48.99
C ALA A 746 -16.50 38.87 47.53
N ALA A 747 -17.18 39.95 47.18
CA ALA A 747 -17.54 40.31 45.82
C ALA A 747 -16.29 40.48 44.92
N SER A 748 -15.25 41.16 45.42
CA SER A 748 -14.01 41.37 44.69
C SER A 748 -13.27 40.04 44.41
N ILE A 749 -13.22 39.15 45.40
CA ILE A 749 -12.58 37.82 45.24
C ILE A 749 -13.29 37.01 44.15
N ASP A 750 -14.62 36.95 44.19
CA ASP A 750 -15.38 36.21 43.18
C ASP A 750 -15.26 36.82 41.78
N LYS A 751 -15.23 38.15 41.69
CA LYS A 751 -15.01 38.84 40.41
C LYS A 751 -13.66 38.51 39.80
N GLN A 752 -12.59 38.49 40.61
CA GLN A 752 -11.26 38.09 40.14
C GLN A 752 -11.25 36.61 39.70
N LYS A 753 -11.91 35.73 40.46
CA LYS A 753 -12.02 34.32 40.11
C LYS A 753 -12.78 34.10 38.79
N ALA A 754 -13.85 34.84 38.56
CA ALA A 754 -14.60 34.79 37.31
C ALA A 754 -13.74 35.19 36.11
N ILE A 755 -12.99 36.30 36.20
CA ILE A 755 -12.08 36.77 35.13
C ILE A 755 -11.02 35.73 34.84
N ALA A 756 -10.40 35.14 35.86
CA ALA A 756 -9.36 34.11 35.67
C ALA A 756 -9.92 32.86 34.98
N LEU A 757 -11.15 32.44 35.27
CA LEU A 757 -11.80 31.30 34.64
C LEU A 757 -12.22 31.61 33.20
N GLU A 758 -12.65 32.83 32.90
CA GLU A 758 -13.00 33.27 31.54
C GLU A 758 -11.75 33.29 30.66
N GLN A 759 -10.62 33.86 31.14
CA GLN A 759 -9.35 33.86 30.42
C GLN A 759 -8.83 32.43 30.13
N ALA A 760 -8.86 31.55 31.13
CA ALA A 760 -8.47 30.18 30.96
C ALA A 760 -9.37 29.42 29.94
N TRP A 761 -10.62 29.77 29.83
CA TRP A 761 -11.55 29.20 28.85
C TRP A 761 -11.29 29.74 27.44
N GLU A 762 -10.95 31.01 27.28
CA GLU A 762 -10.56 31.61 25.99
C GLU A 762 -9.28 31.01 25.45
N GLU A 763 -8.24 30.84 26.29
CA GLU A 763 -6.97 30.20 25.92
C GLU A 763 -7.16 28.76 25.41
N THR A 764 -8.05 27.97 25.99
CA THR A 764 -8.34 26.59 25.53
C THR A 764 -9.13 26.54 24.21
N ARG A 765 -9.59 27.67 23.70
CA ARG A 765 -10.39 27.76 22.48
C ARG A 765 -9.57 28.23 21.26
N GLU A 766 -8.39 28.81 21.49
CA GLU A 766 -7.45 29.24 20.44
C GLU A 766 -6.47 28.12 20.03
N ASP A 767 -6.30 27.06 20.84
CA ASP A 767 -5.60 25.81 20.51
C ASP A 767 -6.57 24.78 19.84
#